data_b849bcc7f828230ff7cd85d3049af11f
#
_entry.id   b849bcc7f828230ff7cd85d3049af11f
#
_cell.length_a   1.000
_cell.length_b   1.000
_cell.length_c   1.000
_cell.angle_alpha   90.00
_cell.angle_beta   90.00
_cell.angle_gamma   90.00
#
_symmetry.space_group_name_H-M   'P 1'
#
loop_
_entity.id
_entity.type
_entity.pdbx_description
1 polymer ?
#
loop_
_entity_poly.entity_id
_entity_poly.type
_entity_poly.pdbx_seq_one_letter_code
_entity_poly.pdbx_strand_id
1 'polypeptide(L)'
;DEYGNAPGKEVWWSVYENEYIQKETSVRPSLKLTADLNSWLKFTAEGNYNYYYKRNESKELGSGYANEGGYYKLGQYTKEQTNLNASFSWNKEVKDFNISGFIRGEYYHNFQQELQLNTNGGLVIPGQFFIGNSKNPVGTSGNISGEKTILSLAGQVAMSWKDQVFLDVTGRNDWSSSLVYADKHGNYSYFYPSVSASWLIHETFRGKMPEWISFAKIRGSWAQVGNDTDAYKINTAYSLYGIDNSYGLQVPDTYYAANLKPERKNAWEIGLDWRFLRNRIGVDFTYYKENTKDQIMTIKVPSESGLSNQLINAGNIQNQGIELAINTTPIETKDWTWDLNFTYTKNTSKIVELHENVANYITLVGDAAYGNYRIASVAEVGGEYGLLKSDATPNYDPKTGLPILELASYNSRHSVYYTRSGKVETVGSIQPDFLGSVNSSLRYKNWTLRASMDMRFGGMVAIYGSHYGTAYGYLKSSMNGVDAENGGITYTSIWDGLTYDDGIIPEAIMPGGQTINTPSGTYTIAEGGELYADLVNRGIVDPQHASSWNYWNNSWGRAAVWKNNDWFHELNYIALREVSLSYRMPGKIADKIGASGINLTLTGRNLGYLLNSLPNNFNPESLRGTQAGQFMIRSVSPYTASYTFTINATF
;
A
#
# COMPACT_ATOMS: atom_id res chain seq x y z
N ASP A 1 -15.10 36.98 9.98
CA ASP A 1 -15.53 35.84 10.79
C ASP A 1 -14.73 35.79 12.10
N GLU A 2 -15.32 36.13 13.21
CA GLU A 2 -14.69 36.12 14.54
C GLU A 2 -14.16 34.75 14.99
N TYR A 3 -14.44 33.71 14.21
CA TYR A 3 -14.15 32.29 14.54
C TYR A 3 -13.38 31.55 13.46
N GLY A 4 -12.53 32.24 12.72
CA GLY A 4 -11.74 31.67 11.62
C GLY A 4 -11.00 30.36 11.92
N ASN A 5 -10.76 30.07 13.19
CA ASN A 5 -10.04 28.89 13.67
C ASN A 5 -10.94 27.86 14.37
N ALA A 6 -12.26 27.95 14.25
CA ALA A 6 -13.14 26.96 14.87
C ALA A 6 -13.05 25.61 14.13
N PRO A 7 -12.81 24.50 14.85
CA PRO A 7 -12.80 23.16 14.26
C PRO A 7 -14.06 22.90 13.43
N GLY A 8 -13.89 22.44 12.18
CA GLY A 8 -14.99 22.13 11.27
C GLY A 8 -15.38 23.23 10.29
N LYS A 9 -15.10 24.51 10.55
CA LYS A 9 -15.38 25.58 9.57
C LYS A 9 -14.45 25.51 8.35
N GLU A 10 -13.20 25.19 8.58
CA GLU A 10 -12.20 25.03 7.50
C GLU A 10 -12.54 23.85 6.57
N VAL A 11 -13.11 22.78 7.09
CA VAL A 11 -13.51 21.61 6.28
C VAL A 11 -14.60 22.00 5.28
N TRP A 12 -15.64 22.70 5.72
CA TRP A 12 -16.73 23.14 4.86
C TRP A 12 -16.25 24.15 3.81
N TRP A 13 -15.41 25.11 4.24
CA TRP A 13 -14.79 26.06 3.32
C TRP A 13 -13.96 25.34 2.27
N SER A 14 -13.09 24.43 2.69
CA SER A 14 -12.23 23.65 1.78
C SER A 14 -13.03 22.78 0.80
N VAL A 15 -14.18 22.26 1.22
CA VAL A 15 -15.03 21.39 0.40
C VAL A 15 -15.87 22.18 -0.61
N TYR A 16 -16.40 23.35 -0.23
CA TYR A 16 -17.37 24.07 -1.05
C TYR A 16 -16.79 25.27 -1.79
N GLU A 17 -15.72 25.87 -1.29
CA GLU A 17 -15.16 27.11 -1.85
C GLU A 17 -13.82 26.91 -2.56
N ASN A 18 -13.15 25.77 -2.35
CA ASN A 18 -11.96 25.41 -3.07
C ASN A 18 -12.30 24.46 -4.20
N GLU A 19 -11.78 24.74 -5.40
CA GLU A 19 -11.95 23.87 -6.56
C GLU A 19 -10.64 23.21 -6.95
N TYR A 20 -10.69 21.90 -7.14
CA TYR A 20 -9.65 21.14 -7.82
C TYR A 20 -10.19 20.56 -9.13
N ILE A 21 -9.68 21.05 -10.27
CA ILE A 21 -10.13 20.64 -11.58
C ILE A 21 -9.02 19.83 -12.24
N GLN A 22 -9.33 18.63 -12.69
CA GLN A 22 -8.45 17.78 -13.48
C GLN A 22 -9.08 17.50 -14.83
N LYS A 23 -8.33 17.83 -15.90
CA LYS A 23 -8.72 17.51 -17.28
C LYS A 23 -7.67 16.59 -17.87
N GLU A 24 -8.12 15.50 -18.45
CA GLU A 24 -7.25 14.48 -19.06
C GLU A 24 -7.61 14.29 -20.53
N THR A 25 -6.57 14.15 -21.35
CA THR A 25 -6.69 13.78 -22.76
C THR A 25 -5.78 12.58 -23.00
N SER A 26 -6.33 11.51 -23.55
CA SER A 26 -5.59 10.31 -23.89
C SER A 26 -5.88 9.91 -25.32
N VAL A 27 -4.83 9.72 -26.11
CA VAL A 27 -4.92 9.26 -27.51
C VAL A 27 -4.01 8.05 -27.65
N ARG A 28 -4.55 6.94 -28.15
CA ARG A 28 -3.84 5.65 -28.21
C ARG A 28 -4.02 4.96 -29.57
N PRO A 29 -3.43 5.50 -30.66
CA PRO A 29 -3.43 4.81 -31.94
C PRO A 29 -2.58 3.55 -31.87
N SER A 30 -3.03 2.50 -32.53
CA SER A 30 -2.29 1.29 -32.76
C SER A 30 -2.44 0.82 -34.20
N LEU A 31 -1.36 0.26 -34.75
CA LEU A 31 -1.36 -0.34 -36.07
C LEU A 31 -0.71 -1.72 -35.95
N LYS A 32 -1.38 -2.73 -36.46
CA LYS A 32 -0.87 -4.09 -36.55
C LYS A 32 -0.93 -4.59 -37.97
N LEU A 33 0.21 -5.00 -38.48
CA LEU A 33 0.35 -5.66 -39.78
C LEU A 33 0.71 -7.13 -39.54
N THR A 34 0.04 -8.01 -40.26
CA THR A 34 0.28 -9.45 -40.16
C THR A 34 0.38 -10.01 -41.58
N ALA A 35 1.42 -10.80 -41.85
CA ALA A 35 1.61 -11.48 -43.10
C ALA A 35 1.90 -12.97 -42.84
N ASP A 36 1.08 -13.84 -43.39
CA ASP A 36 1.32 -15.26 -43.43
C ASP A 36 2.29 -15.55 -44.58
N LEU A 37 3.58 -15.77 -44.25
CA LEU A 37 4.63 -16.01 -45.27
C LEU A 37 4.49 -17.37 -45.89
N ASN A 38 4.04 -18.34 -45.10
CA ASN A 38 3.65 -19.67 -45.55
C ASN A 38 2.79 -20.33 -44.46
N SER A 39 2.44 -21.62 -44.61
CA SER A 39 1.52 -22.34 -43.70
C SER A 39 2.04 -22.47 -42.25
N TRP A 40 3.30 -22.27 -41.99
CA TRP A 40 3.93 -22.44 -40.66
C TRP A 40 4.69 -21.19 -40.16
N LEU A 41 4.88 -20.18 -41.00
CA LEU A 41 5.66 -18.95 -40.66
C LEU A 41 4.83 -17.70 -40.88
N LYS A 42 4.73 -16.89 -39.85
CA LYS A 42 4.01 -15.63 -39.83
C LYS A 42 4.95 -14.47 -39.42
N PHE A 43 4.85 -13.36 -40.12
CA PHE A 43 5.44 -12.09 -39.73
C PHE A 43 4.36 -11.18 -39.13
N THR A 44 4.70 -10.51 -38.01
CA THR A 44 3.84 -9.50 -37.42
C THR A 44 4.67 -8.27 -37.06
N ALA A 45 4.21 -7.10 -37.43
CA ALA A 45 4.74 -5.81 -37.00
C ALA A 45 3.60 -5.03 -36.33
N GLU A 46 3.90 -4.46 -35.16
CA GLU A 46 2.92 -3.71 -34.38
C GLU A 46 3.55 -2.44 -33.82
N GLY A 47 2.81 -1.34 -33.94
CA GLY A 47 3.19 -0.05 -33.35
C GLY A 47 2.05 0.51 -32.53
N ASN A 48 2.37 0.94 -31.32
CA ASN A 48 1.46 1.61 -30.41
C ASN A 48 2.09 2.92 -29.95
N TYR A 49 1.33 3.99 -30.02
CA TYR A 49 1.70 5.28 -29.46
C TYR A 49 0.65 5.70 -28.44
N ASN A 50 1.06 6.04 -27.22
CA ASN A 50 0.20 6.53 -26.18
C ASN A 50 0.60 7.96 -25.86
N TYR A 51 -0.29 8.89 -26.11
CA TYR A 51 -0.20 10.26 -25.67
C TYR A 51 -1.16 10.49 -24.51
N TYR A 52 -0.65 11.02 -23.42
CA TYR A 52 -1.43 11.39 -22.24
C TYR A 52 -1.07 12.80 -21.83
N TYR A 53 -2.06 13.65 -21.75
CA TYR A 53 -1.95 15.00 -21.26
C TYR A 53 -2.91 15.21 -20.11
N LYS A 54 -2.40 15.76 -19.01
CA LYS A 54 -3.19 16.10 -17.82
C LYS A 54 -2.97 17.56 -17.46
N ARG A 55 -4.06 18.30 -17.26
CA ARG A 55 -4.08 19.65 -16.73
C ARG A 55 -4.80 19.67 -15.42
N ASN A 56 -4.12 20.12 -14.36
CA ASN A 56 -4.64 20.28 -13.02
C ASN A 56 -4.73 21.77 -12.70
N GLU A 57 -5.85 22.19 -12.13
CA GLU A 57 -6.04 23.53 -11.58
C GLU A 57 -6.47 23.42 -10.13
N SER A 58 -5.80 24.14 -9.23
CA SER A 58 -6.24 24.34 -7.85
C SER A 58 -6.62 25.79 -7.67
N LYS A 59 -7.82 26.04 -7.18
CA LYS A 59 -8.36 27.36 -6.91
C LYS A 59 -8.80 27.42 -5.45
N GLU A 60 -8.19 28.33 -4.70
CA GLU A 60 -8.50 28.51 -3.28
C GLU A 60 -8.86 29.97 -3.03
N LEU A 61 -10.00 30.23 -2.39
CA LEU A 61 -10.48 31.59 -2.12
C LEU A 61 -9.74 32.32 -1.01
N GLY A 62 -9.01 31.56 -0.16
CA GLY A 62 -8.04 32.13 0.77
C GLY A 62 -8.64 32.91 1.92
N SER A 63 -9.68 32.41 2.53
CA SER A 63 -10.06 32.83 3.87
C SER A 63 -9.76 31.70 4.85
N GLY A 64 -8.71 31.82 5.59
CA GLY A 64 -8.33 30.81 6.58
C GLY A 64 -6.83 30.58 6.67
N TYR A 65 -6.47 29.51 7.30
CA TYR A 65 -5.16 29.15 7.77
C TYR A 65 -4.05 29.01 6.70
N ALA A 66 -4.42 28.64 5.49
CA ALA A 66 -3.50 28.47 4.38
C ALA A 66 -3.89 29.43 3.24
N ASN A 67 -2.91 30.08 2.63
CA ASN A 67 -3.08 30.94 1.46
C ASN A 67 -4.00 32.15 1.67
N GLU A 68 -3.73 32.95 2.71
CA GLU A 68 -4.39 34.25 2.90
C GLU A 68 -4.34 35.08 1.61
N GLY A 69 -5.50 35.57 1.17
CA GLY A 69 -5.66 36.31 -0.09
C GLY A 69 -5.87 35.44 -1.32
N GLY A 70 -6.00 34.14 -1.17
CA GLY A 70 -6.29 33.21 -2.25
C GLY A 70 -5.07 32.64 -2.96
N TYR A 71 -5.29 31.53 -3.70
CA TYR A 71 -4.21 30.82 -4.36
C TYR A 71 -4.70 30.19 -5.67
N TYR A 72 -3.86 30.25 -6.69
CA TYR A 72 -4.09 29.55 -7.95
C TYR A 72 -2.85 28.78 -8.37
N LYS A 73 -3.05 27.51 -8.70
CA LYS A 73 -2.01 26.62 -9.22
C LYS A 73 -2.48 25.97 -10.50
N LEU A 74 -1.58 25.96 -11.50
CA LEU A 74 -1.74 25.29 -12.76
C LEU A 74 -0.64 24.26 -12.93
N GLY A 75 -0.99 23.01 -13.09
CA GLY A 75 -0.09 21.92 -13.43
C GLY A 75 -0.40 21.36 -14.80
N GLN A 76 0.64 21.09 -15.59
CA GLN A 76 0.55 20.39 -16.87
C GLN A 76 1.51 19.20 -16.83
N TYR A 77 1.02 18.04 -17.21
CA TYR A 77 1.80 16.82 -17.29
C TYR A 77 1.57 16.18 -18.65
N THR A 78 2.65 15.90 -19.36
CA THR A 78 2.64 15.20 -20.64
C THR A 78 3.41 13.91 -20.51
N LYS A 79 2.83 12.83 -21.00
CA LYS A 79 3.51 11.54 -21.13
C LYS A 79 3.31 11.00 -22.53
N GLU A 80 4.41 10.64 -23.15
CA GLU A 80 4.44 10.01 -24.47
C GLU A 80 5.11 8.66 -24.36
N GLN A 81 4.48 7.64 -24.92
CA GLN A 81 5.03 6.28 -24.88
C GLN A 81 4.87 5.65 -26.26
N THR A 82 5.97 5.21 -26.82
CA THR A 82 6.04 4.51 -28.09
C THR A 82 6.46 3.07 -27.86
N ASN A 83 5.72 2.13 -28.42
CA ASN A 83 6.07 0.72 -28.45
C ASN A 83 6.04 0.26 -29.90
N LEU A 84 7.16 -0.21 -30.43
CA LEU A 84 7.25 -0.83 -31.74
C LEU A 84 7.77 -2.25 -31.56
N ASN A 85 7.16 -3.21 -32.21
CA ASN A 85 7.68 -4.58 -32.23
C ASN A 85 7.55 -5.21 -33.61
N ALA A 86 8.48 -6.08 -33.93
CA ALA A 86 8.44 -6.92 -35.11
C ALA A 86 8.83 -8.35 -34.71
N SER A 87 8.06 -9.32 -35.18
CA SER A 87 8.26 -10.72 -34.83
C SER A 87 8.04 -11.65 -36.01
N PHE A 88 8.87 -12.69 -36.04
CA PHE A 88 8.58 -13.90 -36.79
C PHE A 88 8.12 -14.96 -35.83
N SER A 89 6.98 -15.55 -36.10
CA SER A 89 6.44 -16.67 -35.32
C SER A 89 6.21 -17.90 -36.23
N TRP A 90 6.46 -19.05 -35.67
CA TRP A 90 6.31 -20.31 -36.39
C TRP A 90 5.52 -21.30 -35.56
N ASN A 91 4.82 -22.20 -36.27
CA ASN A 91 4.15 -23.36 -35.70
C ASN A 91 4.19 -24.51 -36.70
N LYS A 92 4.78 -25.64 -36.32
CA LYS A 92 4.93 -26.79 -37.19
C LYS A 92 4.74 -28.09 -36.44
N GLU A 93 3.91 -28.95 -36.98
CA GLU A 93 3.74 -30.32 -36.52
C GLU A 93 4.75 -31.23 -37.21
N VAL A 94 5.46 -32.06 -36.44
CA VAL A 94 6.42 -33.04 -36.89
C VAL A 94 6.16 -34.36 -36.17
N LYS A 95 5.44 -35.28 -36.79
CA LYS A 95 4.96 -36.55 -36.17
C LYS A 95 4.14 -36.25 -34.89
N ASP A 96 4.61 -36.79 -33.77
CA ASP A 96 3.99 -36.62 -32.45
C ASP A 96 4.31 -35.31 -31.76
N PHE A 97 5.14 -34.45 -32.38
CA PHE A 97 5.59 -33.18 -31.81
C PHE A 97 4.93 -31.99 -32.52
N ASN A 98 4.47 -31.03 -31.73
CA ASN A 98 4.18 -29.69 -32.22
C ASN A 98 5.29 -28.75 -31.70
N ILE A 99 5.95 -28.03 -32.61
CA ILE A 99 7.03 -27.10 -32.32
C ILE A 99 6.60 -25.71 -32.76
N SER A 100 6.49 -24.80 -31.81
CA SER A 100 6.12 -23.41 -32.07
C SER A 100 7.13 -22.46 -31.41
N GLY A 101 7.12 -21.21 -31.84
CA GLY A 101 7.98 -20.22 -31.21
C GLY A 101 7.92 -18.88 -31.92
N PHE A 102 8.74 -17.98 -31.43
CA PHE A 102 8.94 -16.68 -32.08
C PHE A 102 10.35 -16.13 -31.81
N ILE A 103 10.76 -15.19 -32.66
CA ILE A 103 11.83 -14.24 -32.42
C ILE A 103 11.21 -12.86 -32.60
N ARG A 104 11.43 -11.93 -31.64
CA ARG A 104 10.84 -10.60 -31.62
C ARG A 104 11.88 -9.56 -31.24
N GLY A 105 11.96 -8.49 -32.05
CA GLY A 105 12.63 -7.26 -31.69
C GLY A 105 11.64 -6.23 -31.18
N GLU A 106 11.99 -5.49 -30.14
CA GLU A 106 11.12 -4.48 -29.53
C GLU A 106 11.90 -3.17 -29.32
N TYR A 107 11.21 -2.05 -29.54
CA TYR A 107 11.63 -0.70 -29.19
C TYR A 107 10.59 -0.10 -28.28
N TYR A 108 11.01 0.32 -27.10
CA TYR A 108 10.21 1.06 -26.13
C TYR A 108 10.83 2.42 -25.89
N HIS A 109 10.04 3.46 -25.98
CA HIS A 109 10.44 4.82 -25.60
C HIS A 109 9.37 5.46 -24.76
N ASN A 110 9.76 6.07 -23.64
CA ASN A 110 8.89 6.82 -22.75
C ASN A 110 9.49 8.17 -22.47
N PHE A 111 8.68 9.21 -22.65
CA PHE A 111 9.02 10.60 -22.37
C PHE A 111 7.98 11.18 -21.41
N GLN A 112 8.43 11.91 -20.39
CA GLN A 112 7.56 12.54 -19.40
C GLN A 112 8.07 13.96 -19.12
N GLN A 113 7.14 14.91 -19.14
CA GLN A 113 7.41 16.30 -18.84
C GLN A 113 6.34 16.84 -17.89
N GLU A 114 6.76 17.65 -16.92
CA GLU A 114 5.89 18.34 -16.00
C GLU A 114 6.20 19.83 -15.98
N LEU A 115 5.15 20.66 -15.94
CA LEU A 115 5.23 22.10 -15.73
C LEU A 115 4.22 22.47 -14.62
N GLN A 116 4.67 23.19 -13.61
CA GLN A 116 3.80 23.74 -12.58
C GLN A 116 4.04 25.24 -12.45
N LEU A 117 2.95 25.98 -12.35
CA LEU A 117 2.91 27.41 -12.11
C LEU A 117 2.00 27.67 -10.92
N ASN A 118 2.39 28.57 -10.03
CA ASN A 118 1.54 28.96 -8.90
C ASN A 118 1.69 30.42 -8.56
N THR A 119 0.59 31.02 -8.08
CA THR A 119 0.61 32.37 -7.51
C THR A 119 1.36 32.37 -6.19
N ASN A 120 1.96 33.49 -5.84
CA ASN A 120 2.75 33.70 -4.65
C ASN A 120 2.27 34.95 -3.89
N GLY A 121 2.16 34.86 -2.56
CA GLY A 121 1.72 35.96 -1.71
C GLY A 121 0.23 36.31 -1.83
N GLY A 122 -0.58 35.44 -2.43
CA GLY A 122 -2.00 35.64 -2.65
C GLY A 122 -2.36 36.22 -4.03
N LEU A 123 -3.65 36.41 -4.26
CA LEU A 123 -4.22 37.00 -5.48
C LEU A 123 -4.35 38.50 -5.35
N VAL A 124 -4.01 39.26 -6.38
CA VAL A 124 -4.23 40.72 -6.44
C VAL A 124 -5.72 41.03 -6.38
N ILE A 125 -6.51 40.32 -7.18
CA ILE A 125 -7.99 40.40 -7.20
C ILE A 125 -8.52 39.08 -6.65
N PRO A 126 -9.09 39.05 -5.44
CA PRO A 126 -9.65 37.85 -4.86
C PRO A 126 -10.71 37.19 -5.75
N GLY A 127 -10.72 35.87 -5.84
CA GLY A 127 -11.70 35.12 -6.62
C GLY A 127 -11.43 35.07 -8.14
N GLN A 128 -10.39 35.73 -8.65
CA GLN A 128 -9.99 35.67 -10.05
C GLN A 128 -8.77 34.73 -10.21
N PHE A 129 -9.01 33.54 -10.77
CA PHE A 129 -8.04 32.44 -10.80
C PHE A 129 -7.30 32.35 -12.14
N PHE A 130 -6.18 33.05 -12.25
CA PHE A 130 -5.21 32.94 -13.34
C PHE A 130 -3.80 33.33 -12.86
N ILE A 131 -2.77 32.83 -13.54
CA ILE A 131 -1.38 32.96 -13.07
C ILE A 131 -0.92 34.43 -12.97
N GLY A 132 -1.34 35.28 -13.89
CA GLY A 132 -0.99 36.72 -13.88
C GLY A 132 -1.61 37.51 -12.72
N ASN A 133 -2.49 36.94 -11.93
CA ASN A 133 -3.13 37.56 -10.76
C ASN A 133 -2.32 37.35 -9.46
N SER A 134 -1.05 37.04 -9.56
CA SER A 134 -0.14 36.84 -8.41
C SER A 134 0.36 38.19 -7.84
N LYS A 135 0.32 38.37 -6.52
CA LYS A 135 0.87 39.56 -5.87
C LYS A 135 2.39 39.65 -5.99
N ASN A 136 3.07 38.53 -5.86
CA ASN A 136 4.52 38.40 -5.98
C ASN A 136 4.89 37.64 -7.26
N PRO A 137 6.17 37.59 -7.66
CA PRO A 137 6.60 36.78 -8.78
C PRO A 137 6.12 35.34 -8.67
N VAL A 138 5.55 34.83 -9.75
CA VAL A 138 4.96 33.49 -9.78
C VAL A 138 6.00 32.41 -9.51
N GLY A 139 5.60 31.42 -8.74
CA GLY A 139 6.39 30.20 -8.57
C GLY A 139 6.32 29.36 -9.84
N THR A 140 7.48 28.92 -10.31
CA THR A 140 7.57 28.06 -11.48
C THR A 140 8.42 26.83 -11.17
N SER A 141 7.95 25.67 -11.57
CA SER A 141 8.78 24.47 -11.61
C SER A 141 8.41 23.66 -12.86
N GLY A 142 9.41 23.08 -13.50
CA GLY A 142 9.17 22.26 -14.66
C GLY A 142 10.46 21.57 -15.10
N ASN A 143 10.31 20.32 -15.52
CA ASN A 143 11.41 19.52 -16.00
C ASN A 143 10.92 18.40 -16.94
N ILE A 144 11.87 17.79 -17.62
CA ILE A 144 11.69 16.46 -18.19
C ILE A 144 11.89 15.48 -17.04
N SER A 145 10.79 14.95 -16.53
CA SER A 145 10.79 14.08 -15.37
C SER A 145 11.24 12.65 -15.66
N GLY A 146 11.26 12.25 -16.94
CA GLY A 146 11.74 10.95 -17.34
C GLY A 146 11.81 10.79 -18.85
N GLU A 147 12.97 10.36 -19.35
CA GLU A 147 13.13 9.89 -20.73
C GLU A 147 13.90 8.58 -20.70
N LYS A 148 13.28 7.53 -21.23
CA LYS A 148 13.82 6.17 -21.18
C LYS A 148 13.57 5.43 -22.45
N THR A 149 14.64 4.81 -22.98
CA THR A 149 14.58 3.93 -24.15
C THR A 149 15.05 2.55 -23.78
N ILE A 150 14.33 1.52 -24.21
CA ILE A 150 14.71 0.13 -24.08
C ILE A 150 14.63 -0.51 -25.47
N LEU A 151 15.73 -1.15 -25.88
CA LEU A 151 15.74 -2.09 -26.98
C LEU A 151 15.70 -3.50 -26.43
N SER A 152 14.99 -4.40 -27.11
CA SER A 152 14.88 -5.77 -26.65
C SER A 152 14.92 -6.76 -27.79
N LEU A 153 15.52 -7.92 -27.52
CA LEU A 153 15.45 -9.08 -28.38
C LEU A 153 14.96 -10.26 -27.53
N ALA A 154 13.83 -10.84 -27.93
CA ALA A 154 13.21 -11.98 -27.23
C ALA A 154 13.01 -13.15 -28.18
N GLY A 155 13.14 -14.36 -27.66
CA GLY A 155 12.84 -15.58 -28.36
C GLY A 155 12.17 -16.61 -27.45
N GLN A 156 11.33 -17.44 -28.06
CA GLN A 156 10.67 -18.57 -27.40
C GLN A 156 10.68 -19.77 -28.34
N VAL A 157 10.91 -20.92 -27.75
CA VAL A 157 10.63 -22.22 -28.38
C VAL A 157 9.73 -23.00 -27.43
N ALA A 158 8.55 -23.38 -27.93
CA ALA A 158 7.59 -24.22 -27.24
C ALA A 158 7.46 -25.54 -27.99
N MET A 159 7.48 -26.65 -27.27
CA MET A 159 7.36 -28.00 -27.81
C MET A 159 6.30 -28.77 -27.04
N SER A 160 5.38 -29.39 -27.74
CA SER A 160 4.48 -30.39 -27.15
C SER A 160 4.71 -31.77 -27.76
N TRP A 161 4.59 -32.80 -26.93
CA TRP A 161 4.64 -34.20 -27.35
C TRP A 161 3.30 -34.84 -27.11
N LYS A 162 2.65 -35.32 -28.19
CA LYS A 162 1.33 -35.95 -28.20
C LYS A 162 0.24 -35.15 -27.46
N ASP A 163 0.41 -33.83 -27.36
CA ASP A 163 -0.42 -32.94 -26.56
C ASP A 163 -0.58 -33.33 -25.07
N GLN A 164 0.42 -34.06 -24.56
CA GLN A 164 0.46 -34.55 -23.17
C GLN A 164 1.53 -33.88 -22.34
N VAL A 165 2.72 -33.67 -22.91
CA VAL A 165 3.85 -33.04 -22.25
C VAL A 165 4.24 -31.80 -23.04
N PHE A 166 4.43 -30.70 -22.33
CA PHE A 166 4.78 -29.40 -22.90
C PHE A 166 6.06 -28.89 -22.27
N LEU A 167 6.92 -28.31 -23.06
CA LEU A 167 8.16 -27.66 -22.66
C LEU A 167 8.25 -26.32 -23.38
N ASP A 168 8.46 -25.25 -22.59
CA ASP A 168 8.70 -23.91 -23.10
C ASP A 168 10.04 -23.40 -22.61
N VAL A 169 10.83 -22.86 -23.53
CA VAL A 169 12.10 -22.20 -23.22
C VAL A 169 12.07 -20.79 -23.81
N THR A 170 12.36 -19.80 -22.98
CA THR A 170 12.43 -18.41 -23.43
C THR A 170 13.76 -17.77 -23.08
N GLY A 171 14.14 -16.78 -23.85
CA GLY A 171 15.26 -15.92 -23.54
C GLY A 171 14.96 -14.50 -24.02
N ARG A 172 15.34 -13.52 -23.21
CA ARG A 172 15.22 -12.11 -23.56
C ARG A 172 16.47 -11.37 -23.14
N ASN A 173 16.93 -10.45 -23.99
CA ASN A 173 17.94 -9.47 -23.65
C ASN A 173 17.39 -8.08 -23.82
N ASP A 174 17.56 -7.24 -22.80
CA ASP A 174 17.20 -5.83 -22.83
C ASP A 174 18.45 -4.96 -22.78
N TRP A 175 18.41 -3.83 -23.50
CA TRP A 175 19.38 -2.74 -23.48
C TRP A 175 18.64 -1.48 -23.02
N SER A 176 18.88 -1.03 -21.80
CA SER A 176 18.17 0.08 -21.18
C SER A 176 19.03 1.33 -21.06
N SER A 177 18.51 2.46 -21.53
CA SER A 177 19.17 3.76 -21.38
C SER A 177 19.29 4.24 -19.94
N SER A 178 18.44 3.73 -19.02
CA SER A 178 18.47 4.12 -17.61
C SER A 178 19.69 3.62 -16.84
N LEU A 179 20.45 2.67 -17.43
CA LEU A 179 21.69 2.12 -16.87
C LEU A 179 22.95 2.55 -17.67
N VAL A 180 22.82 3.59 -18.49
CA VAL A 180 23.93 4.19 -19.24
C VAL A 180 24.38 5.46 -18.52
N TYR A 181 25.64 5.47 -18.07
CA TYR A 181 26.25 6.66 -17.45
C TYR A 181 26.57 7.74 -18.49
N ALA A 182 26.81 8.96 -18.04
CA ALA A 182 27.09 10.12 -18.91
C ALA A 182 28.30 9.92 -19.82
N ASP A 183 29.30 9.14 -19.40
CA ASP A 183 30.49 8.75 -20.17
C ASP A 183 30.28 7.53 -21.06
N LYS A 184 29.03 7.08 -21.21
CA LYS A 184 28.56 5.97 -22.07
C LYS A 184 28.98 4.57 -21.61
N HIS A 185 29.51 4.41 -20.40
CA HIS A 185 29.66 3.07 -19.81
C HIS A 185 28.39 2.66 -19.05
N GLY A 186 28.33 1.42 -18.54
CA GLY A 186 27.27 0.91 -17.65
C GLY A 186 26.86 -0.53 -17.94
N ASN A 187 26.10 -1.11 -17.02
CA ASN A 187 25.56 -2.47 -17.12
C ASN A 187 24.16 -2.44 -17.78
N TYR A 188 24.05 -1.80 -18.91
CA TYR A 188 22.78 -1.53 -19.59
C TYR A 188 22.22 -2.72 -20.39
N SER A 189 23.00 -3.78 -20.57
CA SER A 189 22.58 -5.00 -21.28
C SER A 189 22.44 -6.14 -20.29
N TYR A 190 21.27 -6.76 -20.26
CA TYR A 190 21.00 -7.87 -19.34
C TYR A 190 20.10 -8.93 -19.97
N PHE A 191 20.53 -10.18 -19.82
CA PHE A 191 19.86 -11.35 -20.36
C PHE A 191 19.15 -12.12 -19.25
N TYR A 192 17.95 -12.61 -19.53
CA TYR A 192 17.18 -13.41 -18.60
C TYR A 192 16.39 -14.53 -19.31
N PRO A 193 16.67 -15.78 -18.92
CA PRO A 193 16.01 -16.97 -19.44
C PRO A 193 14.83 -17.42 -18.59
N SER A 194 13.95 -18.23 -19.19
CA SER A 194 13.00 -19.04 -18.44
C SER A 194 12.80 -20.42 -19.09
N VAL A 195 12.41 -21.38 -18.25
CA VAL A 195 12.02 -22.72 -18.66
C VAL A 195 10.78 -23.12 -17.90
N SER A 196 9.77 -23.61 -18.61
CA SER A 196 8.58 -24.21 -18.00
C SER A 196 8.23 -25.54 -18.63
N ALA A 197 7.74 -26.44 -17.81
CA ALA A 197 7.23 -27.75 -18.26
C ALA A 197 5.87 -28.03 -17.65
N SER A 198 5.02 -28.71 -18.41
CA SER A 198 3.76 -29.20 -17.88
C SER A 198 3.38 -30.55 -18.47
N TRP A 199 2.66 -31.34 -17.69
CA TRP A 199 2.21 -32.65 -18.03
C TRP A 199 0.73 -32.81 -17.77
N LEU A 200 -0.03 -33.17 -18.84
CA LEU A 200 -1.44 -33.49 -18.78
C LEU A 200 -1.59 -35.00 -18.45
N ILE A 201 -1.64 -35.28 -17.15
CA ILE A 201 -1.69 -36.65 -16.62
C ILE A 201 -2.93 -37.38 -17.14
N HIS A 202 -4.08 -36.71 -17.18
CA HIS A 202 -5.33 -37.29 -17.64
C HIS A 202 -5.30 -37.69 -19.12
N GLU A 203 -4.52 -37.02 -19.96
CA GLU A 203 -4.32 -37.40 -21.36
C GLU A 203 -3.45 -38.65 -21.49
N THR A 204 -2.35 -38.70 -20.73
CA THR A 204 -1.44 -39.87 -20.73
C THR A 204 -2.12 -41.13 -20.24
N PHE A 205 -2.99 -40.99 -19.23
CA PHE A 205 -3.72 -42.13 -18.64
C PHE A 205 -5.19 -42.17 -19.06
N ARG A 206 -5.54 -41.62 -20.23
CA ARG A 206 -6.90 -41.64 -20.77
C ARG A 206 -7.48 -43.08 -20.76
N GLY A 207 -8.69 -43.24 -20.16
CA GLY A 207 -9.35 -44.53 -19.98
C GLY A 207 -8.80 -45.41 -18.86
N LYS A 208 -7.77 -44.99 -18.14
CA LYS A 208 -7.23 -45.67 -16.94
C LYS A 208 -7.44 -44.88 -15.65
N MET A 209 -7.74 -43.59 -15.74
CA MET A 209 -8.05 -42.78 -14.60
C MET A 209 -9.51 -43.00 -14.12
N PRO A 210 -9.77 -42.83 -12.80
CA PRO A 210 -11.12 -42.84 -12.28
C PRO A 210 -12.00 -41.80 -12.98
N GLU A 211 -13.24 -42.14 -13.31
CA GLU A 211 -14.17 -41.28 -14.05
C GLU A 211 -14.51 -39.97 -13.31
N TRP A 212 -14.31 -39.93 -12.01
CA TRP A 212 -14.51 -38.71 -11.21
C TRP A 212 -13.41 -37.68 -11.37
N ILE A 213 -12.26 -38.04 -11.96
CA ILE A 213 -11.18 -37.10 -12.30
C ILE A 213 -11.38 -36.66 -13.76
N SER A 214 -11.79 -35.43 -13.96
CA SER A 214 -12.09 -34.90 -15.30
C SER A 214 -10.86 -34.30 -15.97
N PHE A 215 -9.91 -33.80 -15.18
CA PHE A 215 -8.67 -33.16 -15.63
C PHE A 215 -7.60 -33.26 -14.56
N ALA A 216 -6.35 -33.49 -14.96
CA ALA A 216 -5.21 -33.51 -14.05
C ALA A 216 -3.97 -33.01 -14.79
N LYS A 217 -3.40 -31.90 -14.33
CA LYS A 217 -2.18 -31.25 -14.84
C LYS A 217 -1.23 -30.97 -13.69
N ILE A 218 0.05 -31.23 -13.90
CA ILE A 218 1.15 -30.72 -13.07
C ILE A 218 1.98 -29.79 -13.92
N ARG A 219 2.50 -28.72 -13.31
CA ARG A 219 3.39 -27.76 -13.95
C ARG A 219 4.54 -27.38 -13.05
N GLY A 220 5.67 -27.04 -13.66
CA GLY A 220 6.83 -26.49 -12.97
C GLY A 220 7.54 -25.48 -13.86
N SER A 221 8.04 -24.42 -13.26
CA SER A 221 8.78 -23.40 -13.99
C SER A 221 9.95 -22.85 -13.19
N TRP A 222 10.95 -22.40 -13.90
CA TRP A 222 12.02 -21.56 -13.40
C TRP A 222 12.20 -20.38 -14.34
N ALA A 223 12.33 -19.18 -13.76
CA ALA A 223 12.54 -17.96 -14.52
C ALA A 223 13.51 -17.03 -13.82
N GLN A 224 14.32 -16.36 -14.61
CA GLN A 224 15.10 -15.21 -14.20
C GLN A 224 14.48 -13.97 -14.85
N VAL A 225 14.31 -12.88 -14.08
CA VAL A 225 13.82 -11.58 -14.58
C VAL A 225 14.80 -10.51 -14.14
N GLY A 226 15.16 -9.63 -15.07
CA GLY A 226 15.91 -8.41 -14.78
C GLY A 226 14.97 -7.22 -14.61
N ASN A 227 15.36 -6.28 -13.75
CA ASN A 227 14.70 -4.99 -13.61
C ASN A 227 15.75 -3.89 -13.54
N ASP A 228 15.54 -2.82 -14.28
CA ASP A 228 16.41 -1.65 -14.25
C ASP A 228 15.86 -0.57 -13.28
N THR A 229 16.37 0.64 -13.37
CA THR A 229 15.95 1.78 -12.56
C THR A 229 15.15 2.81 -13.39
N ASP A 230 14.57 3.81 -12.73
CA ASP A 230 13.99 4.96 -13.39
C ASP A 230 15.05 5.76 -14.16
N ALA A 231 14.59 6.58 -15.12
CA ALA A 231 15.47 7.50 -15.83
C ALA A 231 16.16 8.49 -14.86
N TYR A 232 17.37 8.89 -15.19
CA TYR A 232 18.19 9.90 -14.49
C TYR A 232 18.60 9.54 -13.04
N LYS A 233 18.45 8.30 -12.62
CA LYS A 233 18.76 7.85 -11.24
C LYS A 233 20.23 7.46 -11.02
N ILE A 234 21.06 7.35 -12.06
CA ILE A 234 22.42 6.83 -11.93
C ILE A 234 23.50 7.89 -12.08
N ASN A 235 23.16 9.09 -12.53
CA ASN A 235 24.10 10.19 -12.69
C ASN A 235 23.87 11.26 -11.64
N THR A 236 24.95 11.64 -10.96
CA THR A 236 24.93 12.74 -9.99
C THR A 236 24.65 14.07 -10.70
N ALA A 237 23.61 14.76 -10.32
CA ALA A 237 23.27 16.07 -10.84
C ALA A 237 23.31 17.13 -9.72
N TYR A 238 23.88 18.29 -10.01
CA TYR A 238 23.84 19.44 -9.14
C TYR A 238 22.52 20.18 -9.32
N SER A 239 21.94 20.67 -8.22
CA SER A 239 20.75 21.51 -8.27
C SER A 239 21.15 22.97 -8.21
N LEU A 240 20.47 23.81 -9.01
CA LEU A 240 20.57 25.27 -8.89
C LEU A 240 19.67 25.72 -7.74
N TYR A 241 20.20 26.55 -6.85
CA TYR A 241 19.40 27.23 -5.82
C TYR A 241 19.71 28.74 -5.85
N GLY A 242 18.68 29.55 -5.60
CA GLY A 242 18.82 31.00 -5.55
C GLY A 242 19.37 31.46 -4.21
N ILE A 243 20.35 32.38 -4.23
CA ILE A 243 20.90 33.10 -3.05
C ILE A 243 20.75 34.56 -3.38
N ASP A 244 19.78 35.25 -2.79
CA ASP A 244 19.40 36.60 -3.10
C ASP A 244 19.25 36.83 -4.62
N ASN A 245 20.09 37.62 -5.25
CA ASN A 245 20.08 37.85 -6.70
C ASN A 245 21.09 36.98 -7.49
N SER A 246 21.61 35.92 -6.88
CA SER A 246 22.62 35.02 -7.44
C SER A 246 22.13 33.55 -7.42
N TYR A 247 22.82 32.70 -8.17
CA TYR A 247 22.57 31.26 -8.15
C TYR A 247 23.80 30.50 -7.64
N GLY A 248 23.58 29.56 -6.75
CA GLY A 248 24.56 28.60 -6.31
C GLY A 248 24.28 27.19 -6.86
N LEU A 249 25.30 26.34 -6.87
CA LEU A 249 25.18 24.91 -7.15
C LEU A 249 25.12 24.16 -5.83
N GLN A 250 24.09 23.40 -5.64
CA GLN A 250 23.95 22.51 -4.49
C GLN A 250 24.41 21.11 -4.88
N VAL A 251 25.35 20.57 -4.10
CA VAL A 251 25.78 19.17 -4.20
C VAL A 251 24.60 18.29 -3.79
N PRO A 252 24.27 17.25 -4.53
CA PRO A 252 23.20 16.34 -4.16
C PRO A 252 23.55 15.57 -2.89
N ASP A 253 22.55 15.27 -2.06
CA ASP A 253 22.70 14.49 -0.84
C ASP A 253 22.95 13.01 -1.08
N THR A 254 22.79 12.55 -2.31
CA THR A 254 22.88 11.13 -2.70
C THR A 254 24.02 10.91 -3.67
N TYR A 255 24.92 10.02 -3.28
CA TYR A 255 25.96 9.47 -4.16
C TYR A 255 25.40 8.27 -4.93
N TYR A 256 25.68 8.20 -6.21
CA TYR A 256 25.30 7.09 -7.07
C TYR A 256 26.52 6.24 -7.38
N ALA A 257 26.44 4.93 -7.10
CA ALA A 257 27.54 4.02 -7.35
C ALA A 257 27.86 3.93 -8.87
N ALA A 258 29.16 3.94 -9.21
CA ALA A 258 29.63 4.01 -10.60
C ALA A 258 29.34 2.74 -11.44
N ASN A 259 28.86 1.66 -10.85
CA ASN A 259 28.68 0.38 -11.53
C ASN A 259 27.35 -0.29 -11.14
N LEU A 260 26.25 0.46 -11.07
CA LEU A 260 24.93 -0.09 -10.82
C LEU A 260 24.59 -1.16 -11.87
N LYS A 261 24.05 -2.27 -11.37
CA LYS A 261 23.59 -3.41 -12.16
C LYS A 261 22.07 -3.46 -12.13
N PRO A 262 21.43 -4.10 -13.13
CA PRO A 262 20.01 -4.41 -13.01
C PRO A 262 19.76 -5.37 -11.83
N GLU A 263 18.64 -5.19 -11.17
CA GLU A 263 18.15 -6.15 -10.19
C GLU A 263 17.86 -7.48 -10.86
N ARG A 264 18.04 -8.59 -10.14
CA ARG A 264 17.78 -9.94 -10.64
C ARG A 264 16.85 -10.70 -9.71
N LYS A 265 15.71 -11.08 -10.24
CA LYS A 265 14.73 -11.94 -9.57
C LYS A 265 14.83 -13.35 -10.16
N ASN A 266 15.10 -14.34 -9.31
CA ASN A 266 15.07 -15.75 -9.65
C ASN A 266 13.88 -16.38 -8.98
N ALA A 267 13.00 -16.99 -9.74
CA ALA A 267 11.78 -17.63 -9.24
C ALA A 267 11.68 -19.06 -9.76
N TRP A 268 11.13 -19.94 -8.95
CA TRP A 268 10.65 -21.24 -9.37
C TRP A 268 9.28 -21.51 -8.76
N GLU A 269 8.49 -22.27 -9.49
CA GLU A 269 7.12 -22.56 -9.16
C GLU A 269 6.79 -24.02 -9.47
N ILE A 270 5.93 -24.62 -8.64
CA ILE A 270 5.30 -25.92 -8.89
C ILE A 270 3.82 -25.74 -8.69
N GLY A 271 3.01 -26.21 -9.64
CA GLY A 271 1.57 -26.08 -9.61
C GLY A 271 0.84 -27.35 -10.03
N LEU A 272 -0.38 -27.45 -9.54
CA LEU A 272 -1.35 -28.51 -9.85
C LEU A 272 -2.65 -27.87 -10.31
N ASP A 273 -3.24 -28.35 -11.41
CA ASP A 273 -4.61 -28.01 -11.83
C ASP A 273 -5.38 -29.32 -11.98
N TRP A 274 -6.28 -29.57 -11.07
CA TRP A 274 -7.08 -30.77 -11.05
C TRP A 274 -8.56 -30.44 -11.05
N ARG A 275 -9.34 -31.19 -11.84
CA ARG A 275 -10.79 -31.02 -11.94
C ARG A 275 -11.48 -32.34 -11.75
N PHE A 276 -12.57 -32.29 -11.02
CA PHE A 276 -13.32 -33.45 -10.56
C PHE A 276 -14.79 -33.36 -10.96
N LEU A 277 -15.44 -34.52 -10.99
CA LEU A 277 -16.91 -34.65 -11.16
C LEU A 277 -17.43 -33.89 -12.39
N ARG A 278 -16.83 -34.14 -13.55
CA ARG A 278 -17.16 -33.48 -14.83
C ARG A 278 -16.93 -31.94 -14.74
N ASN A 279 -15.81 -31.53 -14.18
CA ASN A 279 -15.39 -30.13 -13.94
C ASN A 279 -16.25 -29.36 -12.93
N ARG A 280 -17.09 -30.04 -12.13
CA ARG A 280 -17.88 -29.38 -11.09
C ARG A 280 -17.05 -28.87 -9.92
N ILE A 281 -15.88 -29.43 -9.71
CA ILE A 281 -14.90 -28.96 -8.72
C ILE A 281 -13.58 -28.85 -9.43
N GLY A 282 -12.98 -27.67 -9.44
CA GLY A 282 -11.64 -27.39 -9.92
C GLY A 282 -10.78 -26.89 -8.77
N VAL A 283 -9.54 -27.37 -8.68
CA VAL A 283 -8.54 -26.96 -7.69
C VAL A 283 -7.27 -26.60 -8.44
N ASP A 284 -6.85 -25.36 -8.37
CA ASP A 284 -5.54 -24.89 -8.80
C ASP A 284 -4.73 -24.54 -7.56
N PHE A 285 -3.58 -25.18 -7.43
CA PHE A 285 -2.65 -24.95 -6.32
C PHE A 285 -1.28 -24.63 -6.89
N THR A 286 -0.64 -23.58 -6.38
CA THR A 286 0.73 -23.20 -6.72
C THR A 286 1.54 -22.96 -5.45
N TYR A 287 2.74 -23.52 -5.41
CA TYR A 287 3.79 -23.13 -4.49
C TYR A 287 4.90 -22.43 -5.26
N TYR A 288 5.35 -21.28 -4.76
CA TYR A 288 6.43 -20.52 -5.36
C TYR A 288 7.51 -20.14 -4.34
N LYS A 289 8.71 -19.95 -4.85
CA LYS A 289 9.82 -19.34 -4.12
C LYS A 289 10.63 -18.46 -5.06
N GLU A 290 10.87 -17.23 -4.63
CA GLU A 290 11.63 -16.26 -5.40
C GLU A 290 12.65 -15.52 -4.54
N ASN A 291 13.77 -15.16 -5.16
CA ASN A 291 14.81 -14.33 -4.56
C ASN A 291 15.10 -13.14 -5.47
N THR A 292 14.96 -11.94 -4.94
CA THR A 292 15.39 -10.70 -5.62
C THR A 292 16.75 -10.31 -5.06
N LYS A 293 17.76 -10.30 -5.92
CA LYS A 293 19.15 -9.96 -5.61
C LYS A 293 19.57 -8.69 -6.33
N ASP A 294 20.66 -8.10 -5.86
CA ASP A 294 21.24 -6.87 -6.44
C ASP A 294 20.20 -5.71 -6.47
N GLN A 295 19.32 -5.61 -5.47
CA GLN A 295 18.30 -4.56 -5.43
C GLN A 295 18.93 -3.17 -5.46
N ILE A 296 18.38 -2.29 -6.29
CA ILE A 296 18.81 -0.89 -6.37
C ILE A 296 18.12 -0.13 -5.23
N MET A 297 18.88 0.16 -4.19
CA MET A 297 18.34 0.79 -2.99
C MET A 297 19.23 1.92 -2.48
N THR A 298 18.59 2.85 -1.77
CA THR A 298 19.29 3.96 -1.11
C THR A 298 19.58 3.58 0.33
N ILE A 299 20.84 3.62 0.72
CA ILE A 299 21.28 3.45 2.10
C ILE A 299 21.73 4.79 2.70
N LYS A 300 21.62 4.91 4.02
CA LYS A 300 22.21 6.03 4.75
C LYS A 300 23.73 5.85 4.86
N VAL A 301 24.46 6.95 4.68
CA VAL A 301 25.91 6.98 4.88
C VAL A 301 26.26 7.98 5.99
N PRO A 302 27.42 7.83 6.65
CA PRO A 302 27.86 8.77 7.67
C PRO A 302 27.96 10.19 7.12
N SER A 303 27.46 11.17 7.88
CA SER A 303 27.40 12.60 7.48
C SER A 303 28.80 13.19 7.24
N GLU A 304 29.82 12.59 7.84
CA GLU A 304 31.24 12.98 7.68
C GLU A 304 31.74 12.82 6.24
N SER A 305 31.04 12.01 5.42
CA SER A 305 31.30 11.87 3.99
C SER A 305 30.88 13.10 3.17
N GLY A 306 30.14 14.03 3.76
CA GLY A 306 29.49 15.15 3.09
C GLY A 306 28.22 14.76 2.32
N LEU A 307 27.75 13.51 2.47
CA LEU A 307 26.57 12.94 1.81
C LEU A 307 25.62 12.37 2.86
N SER A 308 24.35 12.28 2.56
CA SER A 308 23.36 11.67 3.45
C SER A 308 22.99 10.25 3.00
N ASN A 309 23.11 9.98 1.71
CA ASN A 309 22.62 8.74 1.10
C ASN A 309 23.57 8.22 0.01
N GLN A 310 23.50 6.92 -0.22
CA GLN A 310 24.17 6.26 -1.34
C GLN A 310 23.20 5.31 -2.04
N LEU A 311 23.11 5.39 -3.36
CA LEU A 311 22.37 4.43 -4.19
C LEU A 311 23.32 3.31 -4.64
N ILE A 312 22.98 2.09 -4.30
CA ILE A 312 23.82 0.90 -4.54
C ILE A 312 22.97 -0.31 -4.94
N ASN A 313 23.62 -1.33 -5.50
CA ASN A 313 23.01 -2.65 -5.56
C ASN A 313 23.27 -3.37 -4.24
N ALA A 314 22.22 -3.77 -3.55
CA ALA A 314 22.35 -4.43 -2.27
C ALA A 314 21.17 -5.35 -1.98
N GLY A 315 21.42 -6.31 -1.11
CA GLY A 315 20.40 -7.14 -0.53
C GLY A 315 19.94 -8.34 -1.36
N ASN A 316 19.32 -9.23 -0.64
CA ASN A 316 18.64 -10.42 -1.15
C ASN A 316 17.36 -10.59 -0.35
N ILE A 317 16.22 -10.35 -1.00
CA ILE A 317 14.91 -10.57 -0.42
C ILE A 317 14.32 -11.84 -1.01
N GLN A 318 13.95 -12.76 -0.14
CA GLN A 318 13.26 -13.99 -0.49
C GLN A 318 11.77 -13.85 -0.21
N ASN A 319 10.94 -14.22 -1.17
CA ASN A 319 9.51 -14.44 -0.99
C ASN A 319 9.20 -15.90 -1.31
N GLN A 320 8.31 -16.49 -0.54
CA GLN A 320 7.79 -17.82 -0.79
C GLN A 320 6.34 -17.89 -0.34
N GLY A 321 5.54 -18.67 -1.04
CA GLY A 321 4.13 -18.71 -0.69
C GLY A 321 3.36 -19.81 -1.40
N ILE A 322 2.10 -19.85 -1.04
CA ILE A 322 1.11 -20.74 -1.65
C ILE A 322 -0.05 -19.91 -2.19
N GLU A 323 -0.57 -20.34 -3.32
CA GLU A 323 -1.79 -19.84 -3.92
C GLU A 323 -2.72 -21.02 -4.17
N LEU A 324 -3.98 -20.86 -3.78
CA LEU A 324 -5.03 -21.86 -3.96
C LEU A 324 -6.26 -21.20 -4.54
N ALA A 325 -6.75 -21.74 -5.65
CA ALA A 325 -8.05 -21.38 -6.20
C ALA A 325 -8.94 -22.63 -6.27
N ILE A 326 -10.14 -22.52 -5.71
CA ILE A 326 -11.16 -23.56 -5.77
C ILE A 326 -12.37 -23.00 -6.52
N ASN A 327 -12.68 -23.61 -7.64
CA ASN A 327 -13.88 -23.31 -8.43
C ASN A 327 -14.86 -24.46 -8.27
N THR A 328 -16.10 -24.19 -7.94
CA THR A 328 -17.11 -25.25 -7.81
C THR A 328 -18.47 -24.79 -8.28
N THR A 329 -19.21 -25.73 -8.90
CA THR A 329 -20.63 -25.58 -9.25
C THR A 329 -21.43 -26.57 -8.40
N PRO A 330 -21.75 -26.24 -7.13
CA PRO A 330 -22.44 -27.14 -6.22
C PRO A 330 -23.84 -27.55 -6.75
N ILE A 331 -24.52 -26.60 -7.38
CA ILE A 331 -25.86 -26.82 -7.94
C ILE A 331 -25.82 -26.56 -9.45
N GLU A 332 -26.21 -27.54 -10.21
CA GLU A 332 -26.41 -27.44 -11.66
C GLU A 332 -27.63 -28.22 -12.06
N THR A 333 -28.69 -27.53 -12.40
CA THR A 333 -29.97 -28.09 -12.87
C THR A 333 -30.46 -27.27 -14.07
N LYS A 334 -31.59 -27.65 -14.65
CA LYS A 334 -32.20 -26.90 -15.76
C LYS A 334 -32.46 -25.42 -15.39
N ASP A 335 -32.94 -25.16 -14.17
CA ASP A 335 -33.36 -23.83 -13.74
C ASP A 335 -32.36 -23.15 -12.81
N TRP A 336 -31.56 -23.91 -12.10
CA TRP A 336 -30.59 -23.39 -11.11
C TRP A 336 -29.16 -23.72 -11.51
N THR A 337 -28.28 -22.71 -11.40
CA THR A 337 -26.84 -22.89 -11.44
C THR A 337 -26.23 -22.04 -10.32
N TRP A 338 -25.39 -22.64 -9.49
CA TRP A 338 -24.67 -21.94 -8.45
C TRP A 338 -23.18 -22.18 -8.63
N ASP A 339 -22.45 -21.12 -8.97
CA ASP A 339 -21.00 -21.13 -9.11
C ASP A 339 -20.37 -20.41 -7.92
N LEU A 340 -19.36 -21.03 -7.35
CA LEU A 340 -18.54 -20.48 -6.27
C LEU A 340 -17.08 -20.52 -6.68
N ASN A 341 -16.39 -19.40 -6.48
CA ASN A 341 -14.95 -19.31 -6.58
C ASN A 341 -14.39 -18.85 -5.24
N PHE A 342 -13.41 -19.57 -4.73
CA PHE A 342 -12.66 -19.24 -3.53
C PHE A 342 -11.19 -19.10 -3.89
N THR A 343 -10.53 -18.05 -3.42
CA THR A 343 -9.07 -17.89 -3.53
C THR A 343 -8.44 -17.70 -2.16
N TYR A 344 -7.23 -18.22 -2.01
CA TYR A 344 -6.41 -18.08 -0.82
C TYR A 344 -4.96 -17.87 -1.26
N THR A 345 -4.30 -16.87 -0.70
CA THR A 345 -2.90 -16.55 -0.96
C THR A 345 -2.19 -16.26 0.35
N LYS A 346 -1.09 -16.95 0.57
CA LYS A 346 -0.17 -16.68 1.67
C LYS A 346 1.22 -16.45 1.11
N ASN A 347 1.82 -15.30 1.42
CA ASN A 347 3.21 -14.98 1.13
C ASN A 347 3.99 -14.80 2.42
N THR A 348 5.20 -15.30 2.46
CA THR A 348 6.17 -15.04 3.55
C THR A 348 7.41 -14.44 2.93
N SER A 349 7.78 -13.26 3.37
CA SER A 349 9.01 -12.60 2.96
C SER A 349 10.11 -12.82 3.99
N LYS A 350 11.36 -12.81 3.54
CA LYS A 350 12.54 -12.85 4.42
C LYS A 350 13.66 -12.02 3.82
N ILE A 351 14.22 -11.15 4.61
CA ILE A 351 15.45 -10.43 4.28
C ILE A 351 16.62 -11.40 4.53
N VAL A 352 17.21 -11.92 3.46
CA VAL A 352 18.32 -12.89 3.55
C VAL A 352 19.63 -12.17 3.79
N GLU A 353 19.81 -11.02 3.11
CA GLU A 353 21.05 -10.27 3.13
C GLU A 353 20.76 -8.78 2.90
N LEU A 354 21.52 -7.91 3.53
CA LEU A 354 21.61 -6.48 3.28
C LEU A 354 23.07 -6.12 2.96
N HIS A 355 23.33 -4.88 2.60
CA HIS A 355 24.69 -4.39 2.35
C HIS A 355 25.51 -4.36 3.65
N GLU A 356 26.80 -4.65 3.59
CA GLU A 356 27.71 -4.71 4.74
C GLU A 356 27.77 -3.38 5.55
N ASN A 357 27.54 -2.25 4.88
CA ASN A 357 27.49 -0.93 5.52
C ASN A 357 26.17 -0.66 6.26
N VAL A 358 25.21 -1.58 6.22
CA VAL A 358 23.95 -1.47 6.98
C VAL A 358 24.10 -2.19 8.31
N ALA A 359 24.27 -1.40 9.41
CA ALA A 359 24.58 -1.95 10.71
C ALA A 359 23.48 -2.88 11.28
N ASN A 360 22.21 -2.51 11.14
CA ASN A 360 21.09 -3.23 11.74
C ASN A 360 19.95 -3.48 10.74
N TYR A 361 19.35 -2.41 10.20
CA TYR A 361 18.20 -2.48 9.29
C TYR A 361 18.13 -1.27 8.37
N ILE A 362 17.38 -1.37 7.30
CA ILE A 362 17.01 -0.26 6.42
C ILE A 362 15.59 0.18 6.75
N THR A 363 15.39 1.47 6.96
CA THR A 363 14.06 2.05 7.11
C THR A 363 13.39 2.14 5.74
N LEU A 364 12.23 1.48 5.60
CA LEU A 364 11.39 1.52 4.40
C LEU A 364 10.48 2.73 4.41
N VAL A 365 9.70 2.86 5.48
CA VAL A 365 8.86 4.02 5.76
C VAL A 365 9.05 4.39 7.22
N GLY A 366 9.47 5.60 7.49
CA GLY A 366 9.61 6.14 8.84
C GLY A 366 8.76 7.38 9.00
N ASP A 367 8.28 7.63 10.20
CA ASP A 367 7.68 8.89 10.56
C ASP A 367 8.56 9.61 11.58
N ALA A 368 9.43 10.47 11.06
CA ALA A 368 10.25 11.35 11.89
C ALA A 368 9.48 12.56 12.44
N ALA A 369 8.22 12.74 12.03
CA ALA A 369 7.43 13.94 12.32
C ALA A 369 6.76 13.92 13.71
N TYR A 370 6.91 12.84 14.47
CA TYR A 370 6.14 12.64 15.70
C TYR A 370 6.97 12.78 16.98
N GLY A 371 7.60 13.91 17.13
CA GLY A 371 8.27 14.25 18.36
C GLY A 371 9.47 13.34 18.66
N ASN A 372 9.59 12.91 19.90
CA ASN A 372 10.78 12.22 20.42
C ASN A 372 10.74 10.70 20.30
N TYR A 373 9.89 10.13 19.48
CA TYR A 373 9.82 8.67 19.29
C TYR A 373 9.81 8.27 17.81
N ARG A 374 10.31 7.09 17.55
CA ARG A 374 10.45 6.54 16.20
C ARG A 374 9.44 5.42 16.02
N ILE A 375 8.72 5.52 14.91
CA ILE A 375 7.90 4.41 14.39
C ILE A 375 8.33 4.24 12.95
N ALA A 376 8.72 3.03 12.57
CA ALA A 376 9.16 2.76 11.21
C ALA A 376 8.83 1.33 10.80
N SER A 377 8.53 1.14 9.52
CA SER A 377 8.66 -0.17 8.89
C SER A 377 10.07 -0.33 8.36
N VAL A 378 10.66 -1.49 8.57
CA VAL A 378 12.07 -1.75 8.28
C VAL A 378 12.27 -3.07 7.54
N ALA A 379 13.42 -3.18 6.87
CA ALA A 379 13.99 -4.41 6.39
C ALA A 379 15.21 -4.76 7.27
N GLU A 380 15.13 -5.87 8.00
CA GLU A 380 16.15 -6.37 8.92
C GLU A 380 16.56 -7.79 8.53
N VAL A 381 17.86 -8.09 8.53
CA VAL A 381 18.35 -9.43 8.16
C VAL A 381 17.76 -10.52 9.07
N GLY A 382 17.21 -11.55 8.46
CA GLY A 382 16.53 -12.65 9.13
C GLY A 382 15.04 -12.41 9.41
N GLY A 383 14.59 -11.14 9.36
CA GLY A 383 13.21 -10.73 9.55
C GLY A 383 12.40 -10.65 8.25
N GLU A 384 11.12 -10.35 8.40
CA GLU A 384 10.22 -10.09 7.28
C GLU A 384 10.44 -8.68 6.70
N TYR A 385 10.09 -8.51 5.43
CA TYR A 385 10.01 -7.18 4.83
C TYR A 385 8.86 -6.39 5.44
N GLY A 386 9.17 -5.27 6.08
CA GLY A 386 8.17 -4.44 6.73
C GLY A 386 7.89 -4.80 8.20
N LEU A 387 8.91 -5.29 8.91
CA LEU A 387 8.84 -5.32 10.38
C LEU A 387 8.59 -3.91 10.91
N LEU A 388 7.68 -3.79 11.86
CA LEU A 388 7.39 -2.54 12.53
C LEU A 388 8.26 -2.43 13.78
N LYS A 389 9.03 -1.34 13.86
CA LYS A 389 9.87 -1.02 15.02
C LYS A 389 9.43 0.28 15.67
N SER A 390 9.44 0.31 16.99
CA SER A 390 9.12 1.50 17.79
C SER A 390 10.02 1.59 19.00
N ASP A 391 10.41 2.81 19.37
CA ASP A 391 11.03 3.14 20.66
C ASP A 391 10.02 3.67 21.70
N ALA A 392 8.75 3.71 21.32
CA ALA A 392 7.64 4.11 22.19
C ALA A 392 7.12 2.95 23.06
N THR A 393 8.00 2.07 23.52
CA THR A 393 7.66 0.97 24.43
C THR A 393 7.63 1.46 25.87
N PRO A 394 6.71 0.94 26.72
CA PRO A 394 6.70 1.30 28.13
C PRO A 394 7.99 0.87 28.84
N ASN A 395 8.40 1.62 29.82
CA ASN A 395 9.43 1.19 30.76
C ASN A 395 8.75 0.38 31.89
N TYR A 396 9.28 -0.80 32.18
CA TYR A 396 8.73 -1.68 33.20
C TYR A 396 9.65 -1.79 34.41
N ASP A 397 9.06 -1.80 35.60
CA ASP A 397 9.80 -2.10 36.80
C ASP A 397 10.21 -3.61 36.79
N PRO A 398 11.52 -3.90 36.91
CA PRO A 398 12.01 -5.28 36.79
C PRO A 398 11.54 -6.21 37.94
N LYS A 399 11.07 -5.66 39.06
CA LYS A 399 10.63 -6.46 40.23
C LYS A 399 9.15 -6.82 40.11
N THR A 400 8.32 -5.86 39.72
CA THR A 400 6.87 -6.03 39.69
C THR A 400 6.34 -6.39 38.29
N GLY A 401 7.12 -6.10 37.23
CA GLY A 401 6.67 -6.22 35.85
C GLY A 401 5.64 -5.16 35.44
N LEU A 402 5.35 -4.19 36.29
CA LEU A 402 4.38 -3.14 36.02
C LEU A 402 5.00 -1.97 35.27
N PRO A 403 4.23 -1.23 34.46
CA PRO A 403 4.69 -0.01 33.81
C PRO A 403 5.06 1.06 34.85
N ILE A 404 6.12 1.80 34.56
CA ILE A 404 6.60 2.90 35.40
C ILE A 404 5.95 4.21 34.95
N LEU A 405 5.45 4.97 35.92
CA LEU A 405 4.86 6.31 35.71
C LEU A 405 5.86 7.42 35.98
N GLU A 406 5.60 8.57 35.38
CA GLU A 406 6.28 9.83 35.62
C GLU A 406 5.27 10.95 35.81
N LEU A 407 5.61 11.92 36.68
CA LEU A 407 4.78 13.12 36.89
C LEU A 407 4.90 14.09 35.72
N ALA A 408 3.78 14.62 35.26
CA ALA A 408 3.75 15.69 34.26
C ALA A 408 4.20 17.01 34.89
N SER A 409 5.28 17.59 34.36
CA SER A 409 5.99 18.75 34.95
C SER A 409 5.17 20.05 35.00
N TYR A 410 4.00 20.12 34.37
CA TYR A 410 3.18 21.34 34.27
C TYR A 410 1.90 21.31 35.08
N ASN A 411 1.68 20.28 35.90
CA ASN A 411 0.38 20.09 36.54
C ASN A 411 0.53 20.07 38.06
N SER A 412 -0.12 21.04 38.72
CA SER A 412 -0.24 21.10 40.17
C SER A 412 -1.04 19.96 40.78
N ARG A 413 -1.84 19.23 39.97
CA ARG A 413 -2.73 18.15 40.39
C ARG A 413 -2.19 16.75 40.05
N HIS A 414 -0.89 16.60 39.76
CA HIS A 414 -0.19 15.32 39.61
C HIS A 414 -0.72 14.41 38.50
N SER A 415 -0.95 14.96 37.31
CA SER A 415 -1.13 14.12 36.15
C SER A 415 0.10 13.26 35.92
N VAL A 416 -0.12 11.99 35.66
CA VAL A 416 0.94 11.00 35.39
C VAL A 416 0.80 10.41 34.01
N TYR A 417 1.91 9.92 33.50
CA TYR A 417 1.98 9.22 32.23
C TYR A 417 3.00 8.09 32.28
N TYR A 418 2.89 7.13 31.34
CA TYR A 418 3.86 6.05 31.25
C TYR A 418 5.22 6.56 30.77
N THR A 419 6.30 6.11 31.43
CA THR A 419 7.65 6.34 30.92
C THR A 419 7.98 5.42 29.76
N ARG A 420 8.84 5.89 28.84
CA ARG A 420 9.32 5.10 27.72
C ARG A 420 10.67 4.49 28.00
N SER A 421 10.87 3.26 27.56
CA SER A 421 12.16 2.58 27.68
C SER A 421 13.26 3.20 26.81
N GLY A 422 12.87 3.88 25.73
CA GLY A 422 13.78 4.42 24.70
C GLY A 422 14.48 3.35 23.87
N LYS A 423 14.16 2.06 24.09
CA LYS A 423 14.70 0.95 23.31
C LYS A 423 13.84 0.73 22.08
N VAL A 424 14.50 0.55 20.94
CA VAL A 424 13.82 0.19 19.69
C VAL A 424 13.47 -1.30 19.73
N GLU A 425 12.20 -1.60 19.68
CA GLU A 425 11.68 -2.99 19.71
C GLU A 425 10.83 -3.27 18.48
N THR A 426 10.76 -4.55 18.10
CA THR A 426 9.84 -5.01 17.05
C THR A 426 8.44 -5.19 17.65
N VAL A 427 7.47 -4.46 17.08
CA VAL A 427 6.07 -4.46 17.56
C VAL A 427 5.15 -5.31 16.68
N GLY A 428 5.59 -5.70 15.50
CA GLY A 428 4.84 -6.55 14.58
C GLY A 428 5.37 -6.49 13.15
N SER A 429 4.56 -6.87 12.19
CA SER A 429 4.84 -6.85 10.75
C SER A 429 3.65 -6.29 9.98
N ILE A 430 3.91 -5.65 8.84
CA ILE A 430 2.85 -5.21 7.93
C ILE A 430 2.29 -6.35 7.08
N GLN A 431 2.97 -7.49 7.05
CA GLN A 431 2.61 -8.61 6.18
C GLN A 431 1.33 -9.28 6.65
N PRO A 432 0.36 -9.54 5.75
CA PRO A 432 -0.80 -10.33 6.12
C PRO A 432 -0.43 -11.80 6.32
N ASP A 433 -1.12 -12.48 7.21
CA ASP A 433 -1.04 -13.92 7.35
C ASP A 433 -1.59 -14.62 6.10
N PHE A 434 -2.67 -14.07 5.54
CA PHE A 434 -3.20 -14.47 4.24
C PHE A 434 -4.16 -13.41 3.66
N LEU A 435 -4.36 -13.51 2.36
CA LEU A 435 -5.40 -12.83 1.61
C LEU A 435 -6.34 -13.87 1.00
N GLY A 436 -7.61 -13.52 0.85
CA GLY A 436 -8.58 -14.42 0.24
C GLY A 436 -9.73 -13.70 -0.44
N SER A 437 -10.47 -14.42 -1.28
CA SER A 437 -11.71 -13.92 -1.86
C SER A 437 -12.74 -15.02 -2.00
N VAL A 438 -14.00 -14.62 -1.98
CA VAL A 438 -15.15 -15.48 -2.30
C VAL A 438 -16.02 -14.76 -3.32
N ASN A 439 -16.23 -15.40 -4.45
CA ASN A 439 -17.16 -14.95 -5.48
C ASN A 439 -18.26 -15.97 -5.65
N SER A 440 -19.50 -15.54 -5.59
CA SER A 440 -20.70 -16.36 -5.72
C SER A 440 -21.56 -15.85 -6.87
N SER A 441 -22.05 -16.76 -7.73
CA SER A 441 -23.00 -16.47 -8.80
C SER A 441 -24.11 -17.49 -8.77
N LEU A 442 -25.29 -17.09 -8.33
CA LEU A 442 -26.49 -17.92 -8.27
C LEU A 442 -27.46 -17.50 -9.37
N ARG A 443 -27.68 -18.39 -10.35
CA ARG A 443 -28.64 -18.20 -11.43
C ARG A 443 -29.92 -19.03 -11.17
N TYR A 444 -31.03 -18.36 -11.28
CA TYR A 444 -32.36 -19.00 -11.32
C TYR A 444 -33.13 -18.53 -12.55
N LYS A 445 -33.28 -19.38 -13.53
CA LYS A 445 -33.88 -19.03 -14.82
C LYS A 445 -33.24 -17.80 -15.43
N ASN A 446 -33.99 -16.70 -15.51
CA ASN A 446 -33.53 -15.45 -16.09
C ASN A 446 -32.87 -14.49 -15.04
N TRP A 447 -32.90 -14.85 -13.77
CA TRP A 447 -32.30 -14.06 -12.69
C TRP A 447 -30.88 -14.54 -12.37
N THR A 448 -29.98 -13.63 -12.11
CA THR A 448 -28.64 -13.95 -11.60
C THR A 448 -28.30 -13.01 -10.47
N LEU A 449 -28.05 -13.58 -9.30
CA LEU A 449 -27.52 -12.88 -8.13
C LEU A 449 -26.02 -13.17 -8.04
N ARG A 450 -25.20 -12.10 -7.97
CA ARG A 450 -23.76 -12.22 -7.74
C ARG A 450 -23.39 -11.50 -6.47
N ALA A 451 -22.43 -12.06 -5.74
CA ALA A 451 -21.80 -11.43 -4.60
C ALA A 451 -20.29 -11.67 -4.65
N SER A 452 -19.53 -10.64 -4.35
CA SER A 452 -18.06 -10.70 -4.28
C SER A 452 -17.60 -10.15 -2.94
N MET A 453 -16.73 -10.90 -2.27
CA MET A 453 -16.10 -10.53 -1.01
C MET A 453 -14.61 -10.76 -1.12
N ASP A 454 -13.81 -9.89 -0.51
CA ASP A 454 -12.40 -10.13 -0.26
C ASP A 454 -12.10 -9.98 1.22
N MET A 455 -11.02 -10.62 1.62
CA MET A 455 -10.60 -10.68 3.00
C MET A 455 -9.10 -10.57 3.15
N ARG A 456 -8.70 -9.92 4.22
CA ARG A 456 -7.34 -9.85 4.70
C ARG A 456 -7.33 -10.23 6.18
N PHE A 457 -6.39 -11.07 6.56
CA PHE A 457 -6.10 -11.41 7.94
C PHE A 457 -4.62 -11.24 8.23
N GLY A 458 -4.33 -10.66 9.38
CA GLY A 458 -2.98 -10.39 9.84
C GLY A 458 -2.33 -9.14 9.25
N GLY A 459 -1.15 -8.86 9.78
CA GLY A 459 -0.42 -7.63 9.59
C GLY A 459 -0.90 -6.52 10.52
N MET A 460 -0.02 -5.58 10.82
CA MET A 460 -0.30 -4.47 11.72
C MET A 460 -0.28 -3.13 11.00
N VAL A 461 -1.12 -2.21 11.48
CA VAL A 461 -1.14 -0.81 11.05
C VAL A 461 -1.08 0.10 12.27
N ALA A 462 -0.50 1.29 12.09
CA ALA A 462 -0.57 2.36 13.06
C ALA A 462 -1.70 3.31 12.69
N ILE A 463 -2.68 3.48 13.59
CA ILE A 463 -3.81 4.38 13.36
C ILE A 463 -3.58 5.70 14.09
N TYR A 464 -3.16 6.67 13.32
CA TYR A 464 -2.80 7.98 13.82
C TYR A 464 -4.00 8.77 14.35
N GLY A 465 -5.12 8.67 13.63
CA GLY A 465 -6.36 9.32 14.05
C GLY A 465 -6.92 8.79 15.36
N SER A 466 -6.66 7.52 15.71
CA SER A 466 -7.06 6.94 16.99
C SER A 466 -6.35 7.63 18.16
N HIS A 467 -5.04 7.79 18.03
CA HIS A 467 -4.20 8.44 19.01
C HIS A 467 -4.67 9.88 19.33
N TYR A 468 -4.73 10.73 18.31
CA TYR A 468 -5.20 12.12 18.53
C TYR A 468 -6.63 12.20 18.95
N GLY A 469 -7.48 11.40 18.34
CA GLY A 469 -8.91 11.40 18.67
C GLY A 469 -9.16 11.03 20.12
N THR A 470 -8.37 10.10 20.68
CA THR A 470 -8.43 9.76 22.12
C THR A 470 -7.88 10.89 22.97
N ALA A 471 -6.71 11.47 22.62
CA ALA A 471 -6.11 12.57 23.37
C ALA A 471 -7.02 13.79 23.52
N TYR A 472 -7.77 14.12 22.47
CA TYR A 472 -8.61 15.34 22.41
C TYR A 472 -10.10 15.09 22.58
N GLY A 473 -10.51 13.88 22.95
CA GLY A 473 -11.92 13.60 23.25
C GLY A 473 -12.85 13.44 22.03
N TYR A 474 -12.30 13.17 20.84
CA TYR A 474 -13.08 13.03 19.60
C TYR A 474 -13.54 11.62 19.28
N LEU A 475 -13.03 10.62 19.97
CA LEU A 475 -13.34 9.22 19.73
C LEU A 475 -14.13 8.62 20.91
N LYS A 476 -14.89 7.56 20.61
CA LYS A 476 -15.60 6.80 21.65
C LYS A 476 -14.65 6.25 22.72
N SER A 477 -13.42 5.89 22.36
CA SER A 477 -12.39 5.45 23.31
C SER A 477 -12.03 6.47 24.37
N SER A 478 -12.17 7.77 24.08
CA SER A 478 -11.96 8.83 25.05
C SER A 478 -13.04 8.96 26.12
N MET A 479 -14.17 8.30 25.92
CA MET A 479 -15.24 8.25 26.91
C MET A 479 -14.98 7.30 28.07
N ASN A 480 -13.99 6.40 27.92
CA ASN A 480 -13.65 5.45 28.98
C ASN A 480 -13.18 6.19 30.24
N GLY A 481 -13.93 6.02 31.31
CA GLY A 481 -13.63 6.59 32.62
C GLY A 481 -14.07 8.06 32.83
N VAL A 482 -14.76 8.71 31.86
CA VAL A 482 -15.13 10.13 31.97
C VAL A 482 -16.22 10.40 33.01
N ASP A 483 -16.97 9.39 33.39
CA ASP A 483 -17.98 9.38 34.44
C ASP A 483 -18.21 7.97 34.97
N ALA A 484 -19.00 7.83 36.01
CA ALA A 484 -19.32 6.55 36.65
C ALA A 484 -20.03 5.57 35.68
N GLU A 485 -20.84 6.05 34.74
CA GLU A 485 -21.55 5.21 33.76
C GLU A 485 -20.58 4.62 32.73
N ASN A 486 -19.50 5.35 32.44
CA ASN A 486 -18.44 4.93 31.53
C ASN A 486 -17.21 4.33 32.24
N GLY A 487 -17.37 3.89 33.49
CA GLY A 487 -16.35 3.18 34.27
C GLY A 487 -15.40 4.07 35.04
N GLY A 488 -15.71 5.34 35.20
CA GLY A 488 -14.99 6.25 36.09
C GLY A 488 -15.20 5.92 37.56
N ILE A 489 -14.15 6.10 38.36
CA ILE A 489 -14.19 5.88 39.82
C ILE A 489 -14.64 7.18 40.50
N THR A 490 -15.63 7.07 41.36
CA THR A 490 -16.07 8.20 42.19
C THR A 490 -15.10 8.39 43.38
N TYR A 491 -14.61 9.61 43.57
CA TYR A 491 -13.68 9.96 44.64
C TYR A 491 -13.88 11.38 45.10
N THR A 492 -13.47 11.67 46.34
CA THR A 492 -13.37 13.04 46.84
C THR A 492 -11.91 13.49 46.77
N SER A 493 -11.66 14.56 46.02
CA SER A 493 -10.31 15.09 45.81
C SER A 493 -9.67 15.57 47.10
N ILE A 494 -8.42 15.18 47.35
CA ILE A 494 -7.62 15.66 48.48
C ILE A 494 -7.25 17.14 48.36
N TRP A 495 -7.37 17.73 47.14
CA TRP A 495 -6.94 19.09 46.85
C TRP A 495 -8.03 20.16 47.11
N ASP A 496 -9.25 19.87 46.73
CA ASP A 496 -10.36 20.86 46.80
C ASP A 496 -11.58 20.35 47.55
N GLY A 497 -11.58 19.08 47.96
CA GLY A 497 -12.67 18.47 48.70
C GLY A 497 -13.95 18.23 47.89
N LEU A 498 -13.90 18.43 46.55
CA LEU A 498 -15.03 18.18 45.67
C LEU A 498 -15.08 16.70 45.27
N THR A 499 -16.28 16.22 45.00
CA THR A 499 -16.49 14.85 44.52
C THR A 499 -16.53 14.82 43.01
N TYR A 500 -15.74 13.91 42.43
CA TYR A 500 -15.63 13.62 41.01
C TYR A 500 -15.96 12.16 40.75
N ASP A 501 -16.39 11.83 39.53
CA ASP A 501 -16.79 10.50 39.12
C ASP A 501 -16.01 10.01 37.87
N ASP A 502 -14.96 10.75 37.49
CA ASP A 502 -14.11 10.50 36.33
C ASP A 502 -12.72 9.93 36.68
N GLY A 503 -12.60 9.28 37.83
CA GLY A 503 -11.33 8.79 38.34
C GLY A 503 -10.81 7.57 37.59
N ILE A 504 -9.52 7.59 37.21
CA ILE A 504 -8.79 6.44 36.70
C ILE A 504 -7.61 6.13 37.61
N ILE A 505 -7.47 4.86 38.02
CA ILE A 505 -6.32 4.36 38.77
C ILE A 505 -5.52 3.44 37.85
N PRO A 506 -4.38 3.88 37.29
CA PRO A 506 -3.57 3.02 36.42
C PRO A 506 -2.92 1.88 37.21
N GLU A 507 -2.90 0.68 36.64
CA GLU A 507 -2.14 -0.46 37.16
C GLU A 507 -0.65 -0.25 36.81
N ALA A 508 0.04 0.52 37.65
CA ALA A 508 1.40 0.99 37.39
C ALA A 508 2.11 1.36 38.69
N ILE A 509 3.43 1.57 38.61
CA ILE A 509 4.27 1.92 39.73
C ILE A 509 4.86 3.33 39.59
N MET A 510 4.85 4.09 40.66
CA MET A 510 5.63 5.31 40.79
C MET A 510 7.05 4.96 41.24
N PRO A 511 8.09 5.44 40.53
CA PRO A 511 9.49 5.07 40.85
C PRO A 511 9.95 5.66 42.19
N GLY A 512 10.82 4.95 42.90
CA GLY A 512 11.38 5.39 44.17
C GLY A 512 12.19 6.67 44.08
N GLY A 513 12.17 7.43 45.15
CA GLY A 513 12.88 8.70 45.28
C GLY A 513 12.19 9.91 44.63
N GLN A 514 11.09 9.72 43.93
CA GLN A 514 10.31 10.81 43.34
C GLN A 514 9.52 11.53 44.44
N THR A 515 9.53 12.85 44.42
CA THR A 515 8.79 13.68 45.38
C THR A 515 7.49 14.18 44.81
N ILE A 516 6.40 13.97 45.53
CA ILE A 516 5.05 14.38 45.20
C ILE A 516 4.63 15.50 46.17
N ASN A 517 4.10 16.62 45.67
CA ASN A 517 3.46 17.60 46.52
C ASN A 517 2.06 17.09 46.92
N THR A 518 1.67 17.28 48.16
CA THR A 518 0.34 16.97 48.68
C THR A 518 -0.23 18.19 49.40
N PRO A 519 -1.53 18.27 49.66
CA PRO A 519 -2.08 19.39 50.44
C PRO A 519 -1.49 19.52 51.84
N SER A 520 -0.95 18.44 52.39
CA SER A 520 -0.32 18.39 53.72
C SER A 520 1.20 18.53 53.70
N GLY A 521 1.81 18.74 52.55
CA GLY A 521 3.27 18.86 52.38
C GLY A 521 3.84 18.01 51.24
N THR A 522 5.10 17.64 51.29
CA THR A 522 5.75 16.79 50.28
C THR A 522 5.80 15.35 50.75
N TYR A 523 5.55 14.42 49.86
CA TYR A 523 5.69 13.00 50.06
C TYR A 523 6.77 12.43 49.10
N THR A 524 7.71 11.66 49.64
CA THR A 524 8.75 11.01 48.83
C THR A 524 8.45 9.55 48.71
N ILE A 525 8.33 9.03 47.43
CA ILE A 525 8.11 7.65 47.13
C ILE A 525 9.25 6.79 47.71
N ALA A 526 8.92 5.70 48.37
CA ALA A 526 9.90 4.77 48.93
C ALA A 526 10.87 4.24 47.87
N GLU A 527 12.12 3.93 48.25
CA GLU A 527 13.18 3.53 47.32
C GLU A 527 12.84 2.36 46.40
N GLY A 528 11.95 1.50 46.83
CA GLY A 528 11.48 0.33 46.04
C GLY A 528 10.40 0.67 45.00
N GLY A 529 9.95 1.92 44.96
CA GLY A 529 8.74 2.31 44.20
C GLY A 529 7.46 1.92 44.94
N GLU A 530 6.35 2.58 44.60
CA GLU A 530 5.04 2.32 45.21
C GLU A 530 3.95 2.21 44.13
N LEU A 531 2.99 1.27 44.32
CA LEU A 531 1.85 1.16 43.40
C LEU A 531 1.02 2.44 43.43
N TYR A 532 0.60 2.89 42.26
CA TYR A 532 -0.24 4.08 42.18
C TYR A 532 -1.55 3.92 42.96
N ALA A 533 -2.14 2.72 42.91
CA ALA A 533 -3.34 2.38 43.67
C ALA A 533 -3.13 2.50 45.20
N ASP A 534 -1.97 2.13 45.73
CA ASP A 534 -1.67 2.25 47.17
C ASP A 534 -1.52 3.73 47.59
N LEU A 535 -0.96 4.57 46.73
CA LEU A 535 -0.86 6.00 46.99
C LEU A 535 -2.24 6.65 47.01
N VAL A 536 -3.12 6.24 46.13
CA VAL A 536 -4.54 6.70 46.13
C VAL A 536 -5.25 6.25 47.40
N ASN A 537 -5.13 4.95 47.76
CA ASN A 537 -5.81 4.41 48.93
C ASN A 537 -5.34 5.06 50.25
N ARG A 538 -4.12 5.57 50.32
CA ARG A 538 -3.56 6.30 51.44
C ARG A 538 -3.84 7.79 51.44
N GLY A 539 -4.53 8.27 50.39
CA GLY A 539 -4.81 9.70 50.20
C GLY A 539 -3.57 10.56 49.96
N ILE A 540 -2.53 9.97 49.37
CA ILE A 540 -1.31 10.71 48.95
C ILE A 540 -1.51 11.41 47.62
N VAL A 541 -2.24 10.76 46.69
CA VAL A 541 -2.63 11.28 45.38
C VAL A 541 -4.11 10.98 45.09
N ASP A 542 -4.72 11.78 44.26
CA ASP A 542 -6.04 11.50 43.71
C ASP A 542 -5.94 10.47 42.57
N PRO A 543 -7.04 9.75 42.23
CA PRO A 543 -7.20 9.13 40.92
C PRO A 543 -6.92 10.15 39.81
N GLN A 544 -6.49 9.69 38.66
CA GLN A 544 -6.28 10.54 37.49
C GLN A 544 -7.63 10.93 36.89
N HIS A 545 -7.85 12.18 36.53
CA HIS A 545 -8.98 12.57 35.69
C HIS A 545 -8.87 11.90 34.33
N ALA A 546 -9.92 11.29 33.83
CA ALA A 546 -9.92 10.56 32.55
C ALA A 546 -9.46 11.42 31.38
N SER A 547 -9.90 12.66 31.31
CA SER A 547 -9.46 13.60 30.27
C SER A 547 -7.95 13.89 30.35
N SER A 548 -7.43 14.09 31.56
CA SER A 548 -6.00 14.34 31.79
C SER A 548 -5.16 13.10 31.45
N TRP A 549 -5.61 11.92 31.90
CA TRP A 549 -5.00 10.64 31.57
C TRP A 549 -4.92 10.39 30.06
N ASN A 550 -6.03 10.58 29.33
CA ASN A 550 -6.08 10.44 27.90
C ASN A 550 -5.15 11.44 27.20
N TYR A 551 -5.16 12.69 27.60
CA TYR A 551 -4.30 13.72 27.05
C TYR A 551 -2.81 13.39 27.22
N TRP A 552 -2.35 13.09 28.45
CA TRP A 552 -0.94 12.86 28.74
C TRP A 552 -0.40 11.58 28.15
N ASN A 553 -1.23 10.53 28.02
CA ASN A 553 -0.80 9.25 27.47
C ASN A 553 -1.00 9.13 25.95
N ASN A 554 -1.73 10.04 25.33
CA ASN A 554 -1.97 10.04 23.90
C ASN A 554 -1.60 11.35 23.19
N SER A 555 -1.14 12.38 23.88
CA SER A 555 -0.79 13.65 23.24
C SER A 555 0.64 13.67 22.69
N TRP A 556 0.90 14.66 21.82
CA TRP A 556 2.20 14.92 21.23
C TRP A 556 3.35 14.97 22.26
N GLY A 557 4.36 14.21 21.98
CA GLY A 557 5.70 14.51 22.45
C GLY A 557 6.09 13.98 23.80
N ARG A 558 5.22 13.39 24.62
CA ARG A 558 5.66 12.98 25.94
C ARG A 558 5.52 11.49 26.24
N ALA A 559 4.38 10.88 26.08
CA ALA A 559 4.19 9.58 26.67
C ALA A 559 3.41 8.59 25.82
N ALA A 560 3.27 8.88 24.55
CA ALA A 560 2.62 7.94 23.69
C ALA A 560 3.43 6.64 23.66
N VAL A 561 2.96 5.69 24.41
CA VAL A 561 3.49 4.32 24.40
C VAL A 561 2.50 3.45 23.64
N TRP A 562 3.01 2.69 22.67
CA TRP A 562 2.19 1.85 21.79
C TRP A 562 1.33 0.82 22.56
N LYS A 563 1.71 0.49 23.79
CA LYS A 563 0.98 -0.48 24.62
C LYS A 563 -0.46 -0.08 24.96
N ASN A 564 -0.82 1.18 24.78
CA ASN A 564 -2.18 1.66 25.07
C ASN A 564 -3.21 1.20 24.06
N ASN A 565 -2.87 0.30 23.13
CA ASN A 565 -3.71 -0.22 22.04
C ASN A 565 -4.31 0.83 21.10
N ASP A 566 -3.93 2.11 21.27
CA ASP A 566 -4.49 3.21 20.47
C ASP A 566 -3.69 3.50 19.20
N TRP A 567 -2.54 2.84 19.03
CA TRP A 567 -1.61 3.06 17.93
C TRP A 567 -1.57 1.94 16.93
N PHE A 568 -1.22 0.73 17.39
CA PHE A 568 -1.00 -0.43 16.56
C PHE A 568 -2.17 -1.40 16.69
N HIS A 569 -2.75 -1.72 15.56
CA HIS A 569 -3.87 -2.65 15.48
C HIS A 569 -3.60 -3.69 14.42
N GLU A 570 -4.01 -4.90 14.70
CA GLU A 570 -4.02 -5.98 13.72
C GLU A 570 -5.07 -5.68 12.65
N LEU A 571 -4.71 -5.87 11.38
CA LEU A 571 -5.53 -5.51 10.24
C LEU A 571 -6.26 -6.74 9.68
N ASN A 572 -7.44 -7.00 10.25
CA ASN A 572 -8.33 -8.06 9.79
C ASN A 572 -9.61 -7.46 9.23
N TYR A 573 -9.99 -7.83 8.02
CA TYR A 573 -11.27 -7.42 7.46
C TYR A 573 -11.83 -8.43 6.47
N ILE A 574 -13.16 -8.40 6.33
CA ILE A 574 -13.93 -9.01 5.24
C ILE A 574 -14.77 -7.91 4.62
N ALA A 575 -14.50 -7.56 3.37
CA ALA A 575 -15.19 -6.49 2.65
C ALA A 575 -16.21 -7.08 1.68
N LEU A 576 -17.44 -6.58 1.72
CA LEU A 576 -18.48 -6.87 0.73
C LEU A 576 -18.31 -5.91 -0.45
N ARG A 577 -17.60 -6.40 -1.50
CA ARG A 577 -17.18 -5.57 -2.63
C ARG A 577 -18.27 -5.29 -3.61
N GLU A 578 -19.05 -6.29 -3.95
CA GLU A 578 -20.12 -6.14 -4.93
C GLU A 578 -21.27 -7.09 -4.60
N VAL A 579 -22.50 -6.59 -4.76
CA VAL A 579 -23.70 -7.40 -4.90
C VAL A 579 -24.44 -6.91 -6.12
N SER A 580 -24.76 -7.80 -7.05
CA SER A 580 -25.50 -7.45 -8.25
C SER A 580 -26.65 -8.43 -8.52
N LEU A 581 -27.78 -7.87 -8.91
CA LEU A 581 -28.95 -8.61 -9.36
C LEU A 581 -29.20 -8.30 -10.83
N SER A 582 -29.10 -9.32 -11.68
CA SER A 582 -29.31 -9.21 -13.11
C SER A 582 -30.57 -9.97 -13.52
N TYR A 583 -31.30 -9.39 -14.46
CA TYR A 583 -32.46 -10.03 -15.09
C TYR A 583 -32.31 -10.02 -16.62
N ARG A 584 -32.28 -11.19 -17.24
CA ARG A 584 -32.29 -11.32 -18.69
C ARG A 584 -33.76 -11.32 -19.19
N MET A 585 -34.08 -10.31 -19.99
CA MET A 585 -35.42 -10.19 -20.54
C MET A 585 -35.72 -11.32 -21.50
N PRO A 586 -37.00 -11.80 -21.57
CA PRO A 586 -37.40 -12.76 -22.53
C PRO A 586 -37.15 -12.30 -23.98
N GLY A 587 -36.69 -13.20 -24.86
CA GLY A 587 -36.35 -12.88 -26.25
C GLY A 587 -37.45 -12.13 -27.00
N LYS A 588 -38.74 -12.51 -26.79
CA LYS A 588 -39.88 -11.80 -27.36
C LYS A 588 -39.92 -10.29 -27.10
N ILE A 589 -39.30 -9.81 -26.03
CA ILE A 589 -39.26 -8.36 -25.73
C ILE A 589 -38.05 -7.75 -26.46
N ALA A 590 -36.89 -8.42 -26.47
CA ALA A 590 -35.72 -7.99 -27.20
C ALA A 590 -35.97 -7.88 -28.70
N ASP A 591 -36.64 -8.88 -29.27
CA ASP A 591 -36.99 -8.93 -30.71
C ASP A 591 -37.83 -7.72 -31.16
N LYS A 592 -38.69 -7.16 -30.28
CA LYS A 592 -39.52 -6.00 -30.62
C LYS A 592 -38.68 -4.70 -30.90
N ILE A 593 -37.48 -4.64 -30.40
CA ILE A 593 -36.55 -3.50 -30.60
C ILE A 593 -35.40 -3.90 -31.53
N GLY A 594 -35.43 -5.07 -32.14
CA GLY A 594 -34.36 -5.56 -33.00
C GLY A 594 -33.11 -6.03 -32.27
N ALA A 595 -33.18 -6.21 -30.96
CA ALA A 595 -32.07 -6.70 -30.16
C ALA A 595 -32.11 -8.23 -29.99
N SER A 596 -30.93 -8.87 -30.04
CA SER A 596 -30.78 -10.32 -29.78
C SER A 596 -30.82 -10.67 -28.28
N GLY A 597 -30.71 -9.69 -27.41
CA GLY A 597 -30.81 -9.85 -25.96
C GLY A 597 -30.78 -8.54 -25.19
N ILE A 598 -31.48 -8.51 -24.05
CA ILE A 598 -31.47 -7.36 -23.13
C ILE A 598 -31.23 -7.89 -21.72
N ASN A 599 -30.23 -7.32 -21.02
CA ASN A 599 -29.97 -7.57 -19.62
C ASN A 599 -30.12 -6.28 -18.82
N LEU A 600 -30.87 -6.36 -17.74
CA LEU A 600 -31.01 -5.29 -16.73
C LEU A 600 -30.20 -5.71 -15.51
N THR A 601 -29.33 -4.86 -15.01
CA THR A 601 -28.50 -5.17 -13.84
C THR A 601 -28.50 -4.01 -12.85
N LEU A 602 -28.82 -4.32 -11.60
CA LEU A 602 -28.62 -3.42 -10.47
C LEU A 602 -27.39 -3.90 -9.70
N THR A 603 -26.42 -3.01 -9.50
CA THR A 603 -25.16 -3.33 -8.82
C THR A 603 -24.91 -2.34 -7.70
N GLY A 604 -24.65 -2.85 -6.51
CA GLY A 604 -24.09 -2.08 -5.38
C GLY A 604 -22.63 -2.49 -5.20
N ARG A 605 -21.74 -1.50 -5.07
CA ARG A 605 -20.30 -1.71 -4.86
C ARG A 605 -19.83 -1.05 -3.59
N ASN A 606 -18.80 -1.64 -2.97
CA ASN A 606 -18.22 -1.20 -1.72
C ASN A 606 -19.29 -1.03 -0.63
N LEU A 607 -20.07 -2.09 -0.39
CA LEU A 607 -21.25 -2.03 0.48
C LEU A 607 -20.90 -2.00 1.97
N GLY A 608 -19.66 -2.27 2.33
CA GLY A 608 -19.16 -2.17 3.70
C GLY A 608 -18.29 -3.37 4.09
N TYR A 609 -17.95 -3.40 5.37
CA TYR A 609 -17.17 -4.48 5.96
C TYR A 609 -18.08 -5.38 6.79
N LEU A 610 -18.04 -6.69 6.51
CA LEU A 610 -18.68 -7.71 7.33
C LEU A 610 -17.88 -7.99 8.60
N LEU A 611 -16.55 -7.78 8.50
CA LEU A 611 -15.60 -7.81 9.59
C LEU A 611 -14.64 -6.64 9.41
N ASN A 612 -14.35 -5.90 10.48
CA ASN A 612 -13.33 -4.88 10.55
C ASN A 612 -12.77 -4.88 11.97
N SER A 613 -11.49 -5.25 12.14
CA SER A 613 -10.83 -5.30 13.46
C SER A 613 -10.39 -3.94 13.97
N LEU A 614 -10.38 -2.91 13.10
CA LEU A 614 -9.92 -1.59 13.52
C LEU A 614 -10.94 -0.89 14.43
N PRO A 615 -10.48 -0.19 15.47
CA PRO A 615 -11.35 0.54 16.37
C PRO A 615 -12.08 1.66 15.62
N ASN A 616 -13.20 2.13 16.18
CA ASN A 616 -13.97 3.28 15.70
C ASN A 616 -14.35 3.22 14.20
N ASN A 617 -14.45 2.01 13.63
CA ASN A 617 -14.73 1.78 12.20
C ASN A 617 -13.77 2.52 11.24
N PHE A 618 -12.53 2.71 11.61
CA PHE A 618 -11.54 3.23 10.68
C PHE A 618 -11.51 2.38 9.41
N ASN A 619 -11.37 3.06 8.26
CA ASN A 619 -11.29 2.37 6.99
C ASN A 619 -9.95 1.61 6.87
N PRO A 620 -9.95 0.26 6.83
CA PRO A 620 -8.73 -0.55 6.80
C PRO A 620 -7.90 -0.38 5.53
N GLU A 621 -8.45 0.26 4.49
CA GLU A 621 -7.77 0.48 3.22
C GLU A 621 -7.25 1.92 3.04
N SER A 622 -7.41 2.80 4.04
CA SER A 622 -6.95 4.19 3.98
C SER A 622 -5.50 4.36 4.45
N LEU A 623 -4.57 3.56 3.92
CA LEU A 623 -3.15 3.75 4.17
C LEU A 623 -2.64 5.06 3.54
N ARG A 624 -1.73 5.75 4.23
CA ARG A 624 -1.14 7.00 3.76
C ARG A 624 -0.11 6.74 2.66
N GLY A 625 -0.52 6.89 1.40
CA GLY A 625 0.39 6.74 0.25
C GLY A 625 0.55 5.30 -0.24
N THR A 626 1.29 5.15 -1.32
CA THR A 626 1.45 3.90 -2.08
C THR A 626 2.83 3.28 -1.94
N GLN A 627 3.66 3.75 -1.01
CA GLN A 627 5.02 3.24 -0.82
C GLN A 627 4.98 1.82 -0.27
N ALA A 628 5.83 0.96 -0.80
CA ALA A 628 6.07 -0.34 -0.22
C ALA A 628 6.56 -0.17 1.23
N GLY A 629 6.01 -0.93 2.14
CA GLY A 629 6.30 -0.77 3.57
C GLY A 629 5.37 0.21 4.31
N GLN A 630 4.37 0.82 3.64
CA GLN A 630 3.41 1.71 4.28
C GLN A 630 2.56 0.97 5.32
N PHE A 631 2.44 1.57 6.49
CA PHE A 631 1.74 0.98 7.64
C PHE A 631 0.82 1.97 8.37
N MET A 632 0.77 3.25 7.93
CA MET A 632 0.03 4.28 8.67
C MET A 632 -1.33 4.60 8.04
N ILE A 633 -2.34 4.65 8.88
CA ILE A 633 -3.63 5.28 8.61
C ILE A 633 -3.64 6.64 9.30
N ARG A 634 -3.45 7.72 8.53
CA ARG A 634 -3.33 9.08 9.09
C ARG A 634 -4.59 9.92 8.93
N SER A 635 -5.19 9.90 7.76
CA SER A 635 -6.45 10.59 7.47
C SER A 635 -7.43 9.58 6.92
N VAL A 636 -8.66 9.68 7.35
CA VAL A 636 -9.70 8.75 6.92
C VAL A 636 -10.43 9.37 5.75
N SER A 637 -10.23 8.83 4.56
CA SER A 637 -11.17 9.09 3.47
C SER A 637 -12.48 8.37 3.77
N PRO A 638 -13.62 9.02 3.63
CA PRO A 638 -14.91 8.37 3.80
C PRO A 638 -15.01 7.15 2.89
N TYR A 639 -15.50 6.06 3.45
CA TYR A 639 -15.82 4.87 2.65
C TYR A 639 -17.08 5.14 1.84
N THR A 640 -17.01 5.02 0.52
CA THR A 640 -18.14 5.34 -0.36
C THR A 640 -18.68 4.10 -1.03
N ALA A 641 -19.97 3.85 -0.86
CA ALA A 641 -20.70 2.88 -1.65
C ALA A 641 -21.21 3.52 -2.95
N SER A 642 -21.27 2.74 -4.01
CA SER A 642 -21.85 3.18 -5.29
C SER A 642 -22.92 2.21 -5.75
N TYR A 643 -23.97 2.78 -6.37
CA TYR A 643 -25.07 2.01 -6.94
C TYR A 643 -25.21 2.35 -8.41
N THR A 644 -25.30 1.33 -9.25
CA THR A 644 -25.36 1.47 -10.69
C THR A 644 -26.51 0.64 -11.25
N PHE A 645 -27.31 1.24 -12.11
CA PHE A 645 -28.27 0.54 -12.95
C PHE A 645 -27.74 0.47 -14.37
N THR A 646 -27.64 -0.72 -14.93
CA THR A 646 -27.09 -0.98 -16.26
C THR A 646 -28.12 -1.66 -17.14
N ILE A 647 -28.26 -1.17 -18.36
CA ILE A 647 -29.04 -1.80 -19.43
C ILE A 647 -28.06 -2.19 -20.54
N ASN A 648 -27.93 -3.48 -20.82
CA ASN A 648 -27.17 -4.00 -21.95
C ASN A 648 -28.12 -4.56 -23.00
N ALA A 649 -28.12 -3.96 -24.17
CA ALA A 649 -28.85 -4.47 -25.35
C ALA A 649 -27.81 -4.90 -26.40
N THR A 650 -27.97 -6.10 -26.92
CA THR A 650 -27.14 -6.66 -27.99
C THR A 650 -28.01 -6.73 -29.25
N PHE A 651 -27.59 -6.08 -30.32
CA PHE A 651 -28.27 -6.06 -31.61
C PHE A 651 -27.67 -7.02 -32.60
#